data_3d368ae1ebe181212c7158e68b8028c2
#
_entry.id   3d368ae1ebe181212c7158e68b8028c2
#
_cell.length_a   1.000
_cell.length_b   1.000
_cell.length_c   1.000
_cell.angle_alpha   90.00
_cell.angle_beta   90.00
_cell.angle_gamma   90.00
#
_symmetry.space_group_name_H-M   'P 1'
#
loop_
_entity.id
_entity.type
_entity.pdbx_description
1 polymer ?
#
loop_
_entity_poly.entity_id
_entity_poly.type
_entity_poly.pdbx_seq_one_letter_code
_entity_poly.pdbx_strand_id
1 'polypeptide(L)'
;VSAERERVEGFGHLEDGLRQAGDWYRWGPYVSERQWGTVREDYSPDGEAWDYLPHDHARSRAYRWGEDGLAGFCDIEQRMCLGLALWNGADPILKERPFGLTGAQGNHGEDVKDYWWYLDAVPSHAWNRWRYHYPQGAFPYEELVRENGARNRLEPEFELIDTGAFDDGRYWIVEVHYAKAGPDDILMTIEVTNAGPDAADLHVLPTAWFRNTWSWDAGPAERPEFAAADLAGPGLTRVTLTHPISGDMELLAGAGPDGAPPDALFCENETNTARLFGGTPLTPFPKDGINDHVVAGAATVNPGGRGSKCALWYRLRLAGGATAQLRVRLRPCAQPSAGPPSAAAAGAGPAGPDPLGQEFEAATTLRRAEADEFYAELTPDEARGDEAMIMRQAFAGLLWCKQLYYYDVARWLDGDPAQPVPPPARLTGRNCRWRGFDAFDIMSMPDKWEYPWFAAWDLSFHCVALAHVDPAFAKYQLILLCREWFQHPGGALPAYEWDFGDVNPPVQAWAALEVFAVDGCRDYEFLSRVFDKLLVNFTWWVNREDAEGNNLFEGGFLGLDNIGPIDRSHLPVGGILEQADATGWMGFYAMAMMSIAEILQAAGQRPATDLVLKFLEHFAAIKQALDDRGLWDETDGLYYDRLITPGGDLVSLKVRSIVAILPALAVSVVGEETLSLALVVGKRFATLLAQENLASPGQLADSGLLTGEPGHQRLLLSLAGPDRLRRLLSVLLSEAEF
;
A
#
# COMPACT_ATOMS: atom_id res chain seq x y z
N VAL A 1 -17.32 23.74 1.11
CA VAL A 1 -16.77 22.40 1.45
C VAL A 1 -17.53 21.41 0.59
N SER A 2 -16.83 20.64 -0.24
CA SER A 2 -17.45 19.64 -1.10
C SER A 2 -18.06 18.48 -0.28
N ALA A 3 -19.04 17.80 -0.84
CA ALA A 3 -19.70 16.66 -0.19
C ALA A 3 -18.68 15.55 0.17
N GLU A 4 -17.62 15.41 -0.61
CA GLU A 4 -16.57 14.43 -0.34
C GLU A 4 -15.75 14.78 0.91
N ARG A 5 -15.44 16.05 1.11
CA ARG A 5 -14.76 16.50 2.33
C ARG A 5 -15.61 16.28 3.58
N GLU A 6 -16.92 16.47 3.49
CA GLU A 6 -17.84 16.17 4.61
C GLU A 6 -17.85 14.66 4.96
N ARG A 7 -17.73 13.77 3.97
CA ARG A 7 -17.71 12.33 4.18
C ARG A 7 -16.44 11.86 4.91
N VAL A 8 -15.31 12.50 4.69
CA VAL A 8 -14.01 12.08 5.24
C VAL A 8 -13.61 12.86 6.49
N GLU A 9 -14.32 13.92 6.86
CA GLU A 9 -14.04 14.72 8.05
C GLU A 9 -14.11 13.92 9.36
N GLY A 10 -14.86 12.83 9.37
CA GLY A 10 -15.08 11.95 10.52
C GLY A 10 -14.34 10.63 10.49
N PHE A 11 -13.16 10.54 9.88
CA PHE A 11 -12.35 9.32 9.93
C PHE A 11 -12.01 8.99 11.39
N GLY A 12 -12.72 8.08 11.95
CA GLY A 12 -12.75 7.49 13.27
C GLY A 12 -11.80 7.93 14.37
N HIS A 13 -12.19 7.63 15.60
CA HIS A 13 -11.30 7.73 16.74
C HIS A 13 -10.18 6.69 16.59
N LEU A 14 -8.94 7.17 16.56
CA LEU A 14 -7.71 6.39 16.35
C LEU A 14 -7.53 5.23 17.36
N GLU A 15 -8.31 5.20 18.43
CA GLU A 15 -8.23 4.21 19.49
C GLU A 15 -8.85 2.87 19.10
N ASP A 16 -9.83 2.88 18.18
CA ASP A 16 -10.62 1.70 17.83
C ASP A 16 -10.36 1.25 16.37
N GLY A 17 -9.38 1.84 15.70
CA GLY A 17 -8.98 1.52 14.34
C GLY A 17 -10.06 1.82 13.31
N LEU A 18 -9.94 1.21 12.14
CA LEU A 18 -10.88 1.36 11.04
C LEU A 18 -12.30 0.89 11.35
N ARG A 19 -12.50 0.05 12.37
CA ARG A 19 -13.83 -0.41 12.80
C ARG A 19 -14.73 0.74 13.22
N GLN A 20 -14.16 1.89 13.58
CA GLN A 20 -14.88 3.13 13.87
C GLN A 20 -14.66 4.22 12.83
N ALA A 21 -14.02 3.90 11.71
CA ALA A 21 -14.02 4.79 10.57
C ALA A 21 -15.45 5.12 10.16
N GLY A 22 -15.69 6.32 9.69
CA GLY A 22 -16.99 6.76 9.24
C GLY A 22 -17.60 5.77 8.24
N ASP A 23 -18.92 5.67 8.22
CA ASP A 23 -19.67 4.68 7.45
C ASP A 23 -19.24 4.59 5.97
N TRP A 24 -18.75 5.69 5.39
CA TRP A 24 -18.32 5.74 4.00
C TRP A 24 -17.02 4.99 3.72
N TYR A 25 -16.20 4.72 4.73
CA TYR A 25 -14.98 3.91 4.58
C TYR A 25 -15.23 2.39 4.64
N ARG A 26 -16.46 1.95 5.00
CA ARG A 26 -16.77 0.52 5.15
C ARG A 26 -16.54 -0.29 3.90
N TRP A 27 -16.61 0.30 2.72
CA TRP A 27 -16.35 -0.35 1.45
C TRP A 27 -15.31 0.45 0.66
N GLY A 28 -14.35 -0.25 0.05
CA GLY A 28 -13.30 0.36 -0.75
C GLY A 28 -12.48 -0.66 -1.53
N PRO A 29 -11.46 -0.22 -2.26
CA PRO A 29 -10.59 -1.08 -3.06
C PRO A 29 -9.55 -1.81 -2.20
N TYR A 30 -9.95 -2.40 -1.08
CA TYR A 30 -9.05 -3.00 -0.10
C TYR A 30 -8.59 -4.42 -0.45
N VAL A 31 -8.83 -4.86 -1.68
CA VAL A 31 -8.38 -6.14 -2.27
C VAL A 31 -7.10 -5.90 -3.05
N SER A 32 -6.09 -6.77 -2.90
CA SER A 32 -4.86 -6.67 -3.67
C SER A 32 -5.03 -7.13 -5.12
N GLU A 33 -4.10 -6.79 -5.98
CA GLU A 33 -4.03 -7.34 -7.33
C GLU A 33 -3.44 -8.75 -7.31
N ARG A 34 -2.59 -9.09 -6.31
CA ARG A 34 -2.09 -10.45 -6.06
C ARG A 34 -1.82 -10.72 -4.58
N GLN A 35 -1.86 -11.99 -4.16
CA GLN A 35 -1.52 -12.47 -2.82
C GLN A 35 -0.27 -13.35 -2.75
N TRP A 36 0.30 -13.78 -3.85
CA TRP A 36 1.54 -14.54 -3.91
C TRP A 36 2.77 -13.64 -3.80
N GLY A 37 3.91 -14.21 -3.45
CA GLY A 37 5.14 -13.44 -3.27
C GLY A 37 5.19 -12.64 -1.96
N THR A 38 4.36 -12.97 -0.96
CA THR A 38 4.42 -12.39 0.38
C THR A 38 4.81 -13.43 1.41
N VAL A 39 5.48 -12.99 2.49
CA VAL A 39 5.85 -13.90 3.57
C VAL A 39 4.63 -14.54 4.24
N ARG A 40 3.49 -13.83 4.23
CA ARG A 40 2.25 -14.29 4.86
C ARG A 40 1.67 -15.53 4.19
N GLU A 41 1.71 -15.59 2.86
CA GLU A 41 1.21 -16.75 2.08
C GLU A 41 2.29 -17.80 1.80
N ASP A 42 3.53 -17.61 2.30
CA ASP A 42 4.60 -18.57 2.15
C ASP A 42 4.48 -19.71 3.17
N TYR A 43 4.06 -20.88 2.69
CA TYR A 43 4.02 -22.13 3.44
C TYR A 43 5.07 -23.13 2.95
N SER A 44 6.07 -22.66 2.20
CA SER A 44 7.18 -23.48 1.70
C SER A 44 8.08 -23.97 2.83
N PRO A 45 8.80 -25.10 2.64
CA PRO A 45 9.76 -25.59 3.64
C PRO A 45 11.08 -24.80 3.65
N ASP A 46 11.40 -24.07 2.58
CA ASP A 46 12.65 -23.37 2.34
C ASP A 46 12.54 -21.84 2.53
N GLY A 47 11.32 -21.31 2.58
CA GLY A 47 11.06 -19.89 2.81
C GLY A 47 11.21 -19.02 1.57
N GLU A 48 11.15 -19.59 0.36
CA GLU A 48 11.20 -18.87 -0.91
C GLU A 48 9.80 -18.40 -1.31
N ALA A 49 9.39 -17.26 -0.75
CA ALA A 49 8.04 -16.74 -0.89
C ALA A 49 7.67 -16.38 -2.35
N TRP A 50 8.62 -15.87 -3.11
CA TRP A 50 8.40 -15.38 -4.48
C TRP A 50 8.05 -16.51 -5.46
N ASP A 51 8.60 -17.70 -5.27
CA ASP A 51 8.37 -18.85 -6.13
C ASP A 51 7.33 -19.83 -5.57
N TYR A 52 6.93 -19.67 -4.31
CA TYR A 52 6.06 -20.62 -3.63
C TYR A 52 4.65 -20.70 -4.21
N LEU A 53 4.07 -19.59 -4.62
CA LEU A 53 2.71 -19.51 -5.16
C LEU A 53 2.73 -18.96 -6.61
N PRO A 54 3.06 -19.80 -7.61
CA PRO A 54 3.06 -19.36 -9.00
C PRO A 54 1.66 -18.99 -9.46
N HIS A 55 1.56 -18.13 -10.48
CA HIS A 55 0.29 -17.64 -11.03
C HIS A 55 -0.70 -18.76 -11.37
N ASP A 56 -0.23 -19.92 -11.90
CA ASP A 56 -1.08 -21.06 -12.23
C ASP A 56 -1.81 -21.64 -11.01
N HIS A 57 -1.20 -21.56 -9.82
CA HIS A 57 -1.80 -22.04 -8.57
C HIS A 57 -2.81 -21.08 -7.98
N ALA A 58 -2.71 -19.78 -8.26
CA ALA A 58 -3.52 -18.73 -7.63
C ALA A 58 -5.02 -18.93 -7.83
N ARG A 59 -5.45 -19.41 -9.02
CA ARG A 59 -6.87 -19.69 -9.29
C ARG A 59 -7.45 -20.83 -8.47
N SER A 60 -6.60 -21.75 -8.00
CA SER A 60 -7.01 -22.99 -7.32
C SER A 60 -6.79 -22.96 -5.81
N ARG A 61 -6.13 -21.92 -5.30
CA ARG A 61 -5.75 -21.80 -3.90
C ARG A 61 -6.58 -20.73 -3.19
N ALA A 62 -7.23 -21.06 -2.09
CA ALA A 62 -7.80 -20.09 -1.18
C ALA A 62 -6.69 -19.49 -0.31
N TYR A 63 -6.74 -18.20 -0.07
CA TYR A 63 -5.74 -17.47 0.71
C TYR A 63 -6.17 -17.31 2.16
N ARG A 64 -5.18 -17.28 3.05
CA ARG A 64 -5.37 -17.08 4.50
C ARG A 64 -5.41 -15.58 4.85
N TRP A 65 -4.43 -14.84 4.33
CA TRP A 65 -4.06 -13.53 4.85
C TRP A 65 -4.63 -12.35 4.07
N GLY A 66 -5.36 -12.61 3.00
CA GLY A 66 -5.99 -11.59 2.17
C GLY A 66 -6.67 -12.20 0.95
N GLU A 67 -7.13 -11.36 0.03
CA GLU A 67 -7.76 -11.77 -1.23
C GLU A 67 -7.18 -10.96 -2.39
N ASP A 68 -7.26 -11.50 -3.60
CA ASP A 68 -6.83 -10.83 -4.83
C ASP A 68 -7.90 -10.86 -5.93
N GLY A 69 -7.83 -9.91 -6.86
CA GLY A 69 -8.74 -9.88 -8.00
C GLY A 69 -8.65 -8.61 -8.84
N LEU A 70 -9.12 -8.68 -10.10
CA LEU A 70 -9.23 -7.52 -11.00
C LEU A 70 -10.30 -6.56 -10.49
N ALA A 71 -10.00 -5.26 -10.47
CA ALA A 71 -10.91 -4.21 -10.00
C ALA A 71 -11.50 -4.51 -8.62
N GLY A 72 -10.73 -5.11 -7.73
CA GLY A 72 -11.20 -5.61 -6.44
C GLY A 72 -11.79 -4.51 -5.55
N PHE A 73 -12.95 -4.79 -4.93
CA PHE A 73 -13.64 -3.91 -4.01
C PHE A 73 -14.24 -4.75 -2.87
N CYS A 74 -14.12 -4.36 -1.62
CA CYS A 74 -14.60 -5.17 -0.50
C CYS A 74 -15.00 -4.32 0.70
N ASP A 75 -15.64 -4.95 1.69
CA ASP A 75 -15.78 -4.33 3.00
C ASP A 75 -14.43 -4.23 3.73
N ILE A 76 -14.41 -3.37 4.75
CA ILE A 76 -13.20 -3.00 5.50
C ILE A 76 -12.47 -4.19 6.18
N GLU A 77 -13.16 -5.28 6.41
CA GLU A 77 -12.58 -6.51 6.97
C GLU A 77 -12.38 -7.61 5.92
N GLN A 78 -12.63 -7.26 4.65
CA GLN A 78 -12.56 -8.22 3.53
C GLN A 78 -13.41 -9.49 3.75
N ARG A 79 -14.55 -9.34 4.43
CA ARG A 79 -15.49 -10.46 4.61
C ARG A 79 -16.14 -10.86 3.30
N MET A 80 -16.47 -9.85 2.50
CA MET A 80 -17.05 -10.01 1.18
C MET A 80 -16.29 -9.16 0.17
N CYS A 81 -15.92 -9.77 -0.94
CA CYS A 81 -15.21 -9.16 -2.05
C CYS A 81 -16.09 -9.16 -3.31
N LEU A 82 -15.91 -8.12 -4.11
CA LEU A 82 -16.48 -7.94 -5.43
C LEU A 82 -15.34 -7.63 -6.40
N GLY A 83 -15.36 -8.21 -7.58
CA GLY A 83 -14.33 -8.01 -8.60
C GLY A 83 -14.84 -8.45 -9.97
N LEU A 84 -13.88 -8.63 -10.88
CA LEU A 84 -14.15 -8.95 -12.26
C LEU A 84 -13.34 -10.17 -12.71
N ALA A 85 -13.94 -11.03 -13.51
CA ALA A 85 -13.24 -12.03 -14.29
C ALA A 85 -13.60 -11.88 -15.78
N LEU A 86 -12.65 -12.20 -16.66
CA LEU A 86 -12.77 -12.04 -18.11
C LEU A 86 -12.30 -13.31 -18.83
N TRP A 87 -12.90 -13.61 -19.98
CA TRP A 87 -12.42 -14.65 -20.86
C TRP A 87 -12.69 -14.30 -22.34
N ASN A 88 -11.65 -14.28 -23.15
CA ASN A 88 -11.71 -13.92 -24.56
C ASN A 88 -12.02 -15.11 -25.51
N GLY A 89 -12.30 -16.30 -24.96
CA GLY A 89 -12.54 -17.50 -25.74
C GLY A 89 -11.29 -18.22 -26.24
N ALA A 90 -10.12 -17.63 -26.10
CA ALA A 90 -8.84 -18.17 -26.57
C ALA A 90 -7.82 -18.38 -25.43
N ASP A 91 -7.96 -17.64 -24.34
CA ASP A 91 -7.10 -17.75 -23.17
C ASP A 91 -7.26 -19.13 -22.50
N PRO A 92 -6.16 -19.79 -22.11
CA PRO A 92 -6.23 -21.11 -21.46
C PRO A 92 -6.84 -21.07 -20.05
N ILE A 93 -6.93 -19.88 -19.43
CA ILE A 93 -7.49 -19.67 -18.10
C ILE A 93 -8.44 -18.47 -18.05
N LEU A 94 -9.34 -18.48 -17.09
CA LEU A 94 -10.17 -17.32 -16.77
C LEU A 94 -9.28 -16.23 -16.15
N LYS A 95 -9.29 -15.02 -16.71
CA LYS A 95 -8.55 -13.87 -16.21
C LYS A 95 -9.25 -13.30 -14.99
N GLU A 96 -8.84 -13.70 -13.79
CA GLU A 96 -9.36 -13.24 -12.49
C GLU A 96 -8.40 -12.28 -11.79
N ARG A 97 -7.13 -12.26 -12.19
CA ARG A 97 -6.04 -11.43 -11.66
C ARG A 97 -5.02 -11.11 -12.72
N PRO A 98 -4.19 -10.06 -12.56
CA PRO A 98 -3.07 -9.80 -13.46
C PRO A 98 -2.05 -10.94 -13.44
N PHE A 99 -1.35 -11.09 -14.54
CA PHE A 99 -0.22 -12.00 -14.68
C PHE A 99 1.08 -11.26 -14.40
N GLY A 100 2.02 -11.95 -13.77
CA GLY A 100 3.39 -11.50 -13.60
C GLY A 100 4.33 -12.68 -13.41
N LEU A 101 5.60 -12.38 -13.45
CA LEU A 101 6.69 -13.34 -13.33
C LEU A 101 7.06 -13.54 -11.85
N THR A 102 7.53 -14.73 -11.49
CA THR A 102 8.25 -14.94 -10.23
C THR A 102 9.70 -14.47 -10.37
N GLY A 103 10.43 -14.34 -9.26
CA GLY A 103 11.83 -13.94 -9.28
C GLY A 103 12.71 -14.76 -10.21
N ALA A 104 12.52 -16.08 -10.25
CA ALA A 104 13.27 -16.99 -11.12
C ALA A 104 12.82 -16.97 -12.59
N GLN A 105 11.64 -16.45 -12.89
CA GLN A 105 11.11 -16.36 -14.26
C GLN A 105 11.52 -15.06 -14.98
N GLY A 106 11.88 -14.00 -14.21
CA GLY A 106 12.29 -12.70 -14.76
C GLY A 106 13.81 -12.57 -14.92
N ASN A 107 14.26 -11.64 -15.75
CA ASN A 107 15.68 -11.31 -15.86
C ASN A 107 16.10 -10.15 -14.92
N HIS A 108 15.16 -9.36 -14.45
CA HIS A 108 15.34 -8.29 -13.45
C HIS A 108 14.64 -8.57 -12.11
N GLY A 109 14.15 -9.80 -11.93
CA GLY A 109 13.38 -10.22 -10.79
C GLY A 109 11.93 -10.49 -11.17
N GLU A 110 11.02 -10.30 -10.24
CA GLU A 110 9.59 -10.39 -10.51
C GLU A 110 9.07 -9.12 -11.17
N ASP A 111 8.06 -9.26 -12.02
CA ASP A 111 7.46 -8.14 -12.72
C ASP A 111 6.04 -8.45 -13.19
N VAL A 112 5.17 -7.43 -13.26
CA VAL A 112 3.84 -7.54 -13.83
C VAL A 112 3.90 -7.49 -15.36
N LYS A 113 3.11 -8.34 -16.02
CA LYS A 113 3.04 -8.43 -17.48
C LYS A 113 1.62 -8.19 -18.01
N ASP A 114 0.83 -7.41 -17.30
CA ASP A 114 -0.51 -6.96 -17.66
C ASP A 114 -0.62 -5.44 -17.59
N TYR A 115 -1.62 -4.84 -18.26
CA TYR A 115 -1.79 -3.39 -18.30
C TYR A 115 -3.14 -2.98 -17.74
N TRP A 116 -3.15 -2.33 -16.57
CA TRP A 116 -4.32 -1.69 -15.97
C TRP A 116 -3.97 -0.32 -15.40
N TRP A 117 -4.98 0.49 -15.13
CA TRP A 117 -4.81 1.84 -14.60
C TRP A 117 -5.89 2.17 -13.58
N TYR A 118 -5.50 2.84 -12.54
CA TYR A 118 -6.39 3.50 -11.61
C TYR A 118 -6.70 4.90 -12.16
N LEU A 119 -7.87 5.06 -12.78
CA LEU A 119 -8.18 6.30 -13.51
C LEU A 119 -8.70 7.42 -12.61
N ASP A 120 -9.42 7.05 -11.55
CA ASP A 120 -10.08 8.00 -10.66
C ASP A 120 -10.43 7.33 -9.33
N ALA A 121 -10.38 8.11 -8.25
CA ALA A 121 -10.85 7.72 -6.93
C ALA A 121 -11.04 8.96 -6.04
N VAL A 122 -11.96 8.87 -5.08
CA VAL A 122 -12.09 9.84 -4.00
C VAL A 122 -11.81 9.17 -2.64
N PRO A 123 -11.42 9.90 -1.60
CA PRO A 123 -10.99 9.35 -0.31
C PRO A 123 -11.99 8.41 0.35
N SER A 124 -13.30 8.70 0.29
CA SER A 124 -14.36 7.85 0.84
C SER A 124 -14.68 6.63 -0.03
N HIS A 125 -14.05 6.51 -1.20
CA HIS A 125 -14.39 5.53 -2.22
C HIS A 125 -15.87 5.57 -2.66
N ALA A 126 -16.52 6.74 -2.53
CA ALA A 126 -17.87 6.96 -3.07
C ALA A 126 -17.88 6.97 -4.61
N TRP A 127 -16.73 7.21 -5.22
CA TRP A 127 -16.49 7.14 -6.66
C TRP A 127 -15.09 6.60 -6.92
N ASN A 128 -14.99 5.57 -7.80
CA ASN A 128 -13.74 4.97 -8.24
C ASN A 128 -13.83 4.56 -9.71
N ARG A 129 -12.74 4.68 -10.48
CA ARG A 129 -12.63 4.17 -11.86
C ARG A 129 -11.35 3.41 -12.05
N TRP A 130 -11.46 2.26 -12.71
CA TRP A 130 -10.38 1.33 -13.04
C TRP A 130 -10.47 0.93 -14.50
N ARG A 131 -9.34 0.69 -15.19
CA ARG A 131 -9.27 0.27 -16.59
C ARG A 131 -8.28 -0.87 -16.75
N TYR A 132 -8.61 -1.79 -17.64
CA TYR A 132 -7.74 -2.89 -18.04
C TYR A 132 -7.78 -3.07 -19.55
N HIS A 133 -6.61 -3.36 -20.16
CA HIS A 133 -6.49 -3.73 -21.56
C HIS A 133 -6.25 -5.23 -21.69
N TYR A 134 -7.23 -5.95 -22.21
CA TYR A 134 -7.21 -7.40 -22.33
C TYR A 134 -7.06 -7.81 -23.82
N PRO A 135 -6.03 -8.62 -24.20
CA PRO A 135 -5.89 -9.11 -25.57
C PRO A 135 -7.10 -9.92 -26.04
N GLN A 136 -7.42 -9.86 -27.35
CA GLN A 136 -8.46 -10.71 -27.97
C GLN A 136 -7.96 -12.11 -28.31
N GLY A 137 -6.65 -12.29 -28.47
CA GLY A 137 -5.98 -13.59 -28.63
C GLY A 137 -5.67 -14.26 -27.29
N ALA A 138 -5.14 -15.49 -27.35
CA ALA A 138 -4.64 -16.19 -26.16
C ALA A 138 -3.55 -15.35 -25.49
N PHE A 139 -3.64 -15.21 -24.18
CA PHE A 139 -2.62 -14.48 -23.40
C PHE A 139 -1.31 -15.27 -23.42
N PRO A 140 -0.16 -14.64 -23.74
CA PRO A 140 1.09 -15.35 -24.06
C PRO A 140 1.92 -15.71 -22.80
N TYR A 141 1.30 -16.39 -21.79
CA TYR A 141 1.93 -16.73 -20.53
C TYR A 141 3.30 -17.42 -20.66
N GLU A 142 3.34 -18.49 -21.46
CA GLU A 142 4.56 -19.30 -21.63
C GLU A 142 5.66 -18.54 -22.39
N GLU A 143 5.27 -17.68 -23.32
CA GLU A 143 6.21 -16.87 -24.09
C GLU A 143 6.89 -15.82 -23.20
N LEU A 144 6.12 -15.13 -22.38
CA LEU A 144 6.64 -14.15 -21.41
C LEU A 144 7.64 -14.78 -20.45
N VAL A 145 7.31 -15.95 -19.88
CA VAL A 145 8.22 -16.68 -18.99
C VAL A 145 9.49 -17.13 -19.72
N ARG A 146 9.35 -17.71 -20.94
CA ARG A 146 10.48 -18.22 -21.71
C ARG A 146 11.45 -17.11 -22.13
N GLU A 147 10.94 -16.02 -22.67
CA GLU A 147 11.77 -14.93 -23.19
C GLU A 147 12.49 -14.20 -22.04
N ASN A 148 11.81 -13.87 -20.94
CA ASN A 148 12.46 -13.21 -19.80
C ASN A 148 13.48 -14.14 -19.13
N GLY A 149 13.14 -15.41 -18.90
CA GLY A 149 14.05 -16.39 -18.31
C GLY A 149 15.29 -16.70 -19.16
N ALA A 150 15.26 -16.41 -20.50
CA ALA A 150 16.41 -16.56 -21.38
C ALA A 150 17.32 -15.33 -21.43
N ARG A 151 16.86 -14.17 -20.94
CA ARG A 151 17.60 -12.90 -20.96
C ARG A 151 18.50 -12.75 -19.73
N ASN A 152 19.58 -12.01 -19.92
CA ASN A 152 20.45 -11.62 -18.81
C ASN A 152 20.09 -10.23 -18.29
N ARG A 153 20.67 -9.82 -17.16
CA ARG A 153 20.37 -8.54 -16.49
C ARG A 153 20.78 -7.27 -17.27
N LEU A 154 21.54 -7.40 -18.34
CA LEU A 154 21.92 -6.27 -19.22
C LEU A 154 20.95 -6.10 -20.38
N GLU A 155 20.05 -7.04 -20.60
CA GLU A 155 19.03 -6.99 -21.63
C GLU A 155 17.73 -6.41 -21.06
N PRO A 156 16.97 -5.58 -21.83
CA PRO A 156 15.68 -5.09 -21.38
C PRO A 156 14.71 -6.27 -21.16
N GLU A 157 13.74 -6.08 -20.30
CA GLU A 157 12.66 -7.03 -20.11
C GLU A 157 11.85 -7.23 -21.40
N PHE A 158 11.24 -8.40 -21.52
CA PHE A 158 10.30 -8.70 -22.61
C PHE A 158 8.88 -8.49 -22.10
N GLU A 159 8.21 -7.50 -22.66
CA GLU A 159 6.91 -7.04 -22.21
C GLU A 159 5.75 -7.66 -22.98
N LEU A 160 4.53 -7.57 -22.45
CA LEU A 160 3.33 -8.04 -23.15
C LEU A 160 3.16 -7.38 -24.52
N ILE A 161 3.51 -6.11 -24.66
CA ILE A 161 3.45 -5.40 -25.96
C ILE A 161 4.42 -5.98 -26.98
N ASP A 162 5.54 -6.55 -26.57
CA ASP A 162 6.55 -7.13 -27.45
C ASP A 162 6.11 -8.47 -28.07
N THR A 163 5.09 -9.10 -27.46
CA THR A 163 4.53 -10.37 -27.98
C THR A 163 3.64 -10.19 -29.22
N GLY A 164 3.29 -8.97 -29.58
CA GLY A 164 2.29 -8.69 -30.61
C GLY A 164 0.83 -8.93 -30.18
N ALA A 165 0.56 -9.17 -28.89
CA ALA A 165 -0.78 -9.43 -28.37
C ALA A 165 -1.78 -8.29 -28.62
N PHE A 166 -1.28 -7.07 -28.86
CA PHE A 166 -2.07 -5.87 -29.15
C PHE A 166 -2.00 -5.45 -30.64
N ASP A 167 -1.40 -6.25 -31.52
CA ASP A 167 -1.27 -5.91 -32.93
C ASP A 167 -2.63 -5.72 -33.59
N ASP A 168 -2.71 -4.83 -34.56
CA ASP A 168 -3.94 -4.42 -35.26
C ASP A 168 -5.03 -3.86 -34.31
N GLY A 169 -4.67 -3.45 -33.09
CA GLY A 169 -5.62 -2.96 -32.07
C GLY A 169 -6.55 -4.04 -31.53
N ARG A 170 -6.20 -5.32 -31.64
CA ARG A 170 -7.04 -6.47 -31.25
C ARG A 170 -7.02 -6.72 -29.75
N TYR A 171 -7.65 -5.80 -29.02
CA TYR A 171 -7.81 -5.89 -27.57
C TYR A 171 -9.16 -5.31 -27.11
N TRP A 172 -9.47 -5.58 -25.86
CA TRP A 172 -10.62 -5.05 -25.16
C TRP A 172 -10.19 -3.94 -24.21
N ILE A 173 -10.90 -2.82 -24.20
CA ILE A 173 -10.82 -1.83 -23.14
C ILE A 173 -11.95 -2.13 -22.18
N VAL A 174 -11.64 -2.51 -20.95
CA VAL A 174 -12.60 -2.82 -19.91
C VAL A 174 -12.47 -1.79 -18.80
N GLU A 175 -13.50 -0.98 -18.58
CA GLU A 175 -13.56 -0.03 -17.47
C GLU A 175 -14.56 -0.50 -16.42
N VAL A 176 -14.17 -0.35 -15.15
CA VAL A 176 -15.07 -0.59 -14.01
C VAL A 176 -15.21 0.70 -13.23
N HIS A 177 -16.46 1.14 -13.07
CA HIS A 177 -16.80 2.29 -12.26
C HIS A 177 -17.55 1.82 -11.01
N TYR A 178 -17.03 2.15 -9.83
CA TYR A 178 -17.75 1.97 -8.58
C TYR A 178 -18.33 3.30 -8.13
N ALA A 179 -19.60 3.27 -7.75
CA ALA A 179 -20.28 4.39 -7.10
C ALA A 179 -21.04 3.88 -5.87
N LYS A 180 -21.14 4.68 -4.83
CA LYS A 180 -21.93 4.33 -3.64
C LYS A 180 -23.23 5.14 -3.62
N ALA A 181 -24.37 4.46 -3.71
CA ALA A 181 -25.67 5.09 -3.46
C ALA A 181 -25.85 5.40 -1.97
N GLY A 182 -25.22 4.62 -1.11
CA GLY A 182 -25.10 4.77 0.34
C GLY A 182 -23.87 4.02 0.85
N PRO A 183 -23.56 4.08 2.14
CA PRO A 183 -22.37 3.43 2.71
C PRO A 183 -22.24 1.93 2.39
N ASP A 184 -23.36 1.20 2.35
CA ASP A 184 -23.39 -0.24 2.09
C ASP A 184 -24.12 -0.58 0.77
N ASP A 185 -24.36 0.40 -0.10
CA ASP A 185 -25.06 0.24 -1.37
C ASP A 185 -24.12 0.57 -2.52
N ILE A 186 -23.54 -0.47 -3.12
CA ILE A 186 -22.46 -0.42 -4.09
C ILE A 186 -23.00 -0.62 -5.50
N LEU A 187 -22.74 0.33 -6.37
CA LEU A 187 -23.07 0.30 -7.79
C LEU A 187 -21.80 0.02 -8.58
N MET A 188 -21.81 -1.02 -9.41
CA MET A 188 -20.72 -1.38 -10.30
C MET A 188 -21.20 -1.26 -11.74
N THR A 189 -20.62 -0.35 -12.50
CA THR A 189 -20.81 -0.24 -13.95
C THR A 189 -19.58 -0.79 -14.65
N ILE A 190 -19.77 -1.72 -15.59
CA ILE A 190 -18.70 -2.29 -16.40
C ILE A 190 -18.92 -1.84 -17.84
N GLU A 191 -17.98 -1.12 -18.40
CA GLU A 191 -17.96 -0.70 -19.79
C GLU A 191 -16.92 -1.52 -20.56
N VAL A 192 -17.35 -2.15 -21.64
CA VAL A 192 -16.51 -3.01 -22.48
C VAL A 192 -16.50 -2.45 -23.89
N THR A 193 -15.33 -2.05 -24.36
CA THR A 193 -15.13 -1.57 -25.75
C THR A 193 -14.26 -2.56 -26.52
N ASN A 194 -14.75 -3.00 -27.66
CA ASN A 194 -13.94 -3.72 -28.64
C ASN A 194 -13.07 -2.71 -29.41
N ALA A 195 -11.78 -2.63 -29.07
CA ALA A 195 -10.84 -1.74 -29.75
C ALA A 195 -10.39 -2.29 -31.12
N GLY A 196 -10.64 -3.59 -31.38
CA GLY A 196 -10.28 -4.25 -32.64
C GLY A 196 -11.16 -3.85 -33.82
N PRO A 197 -10.72 -4.15 -35.05
CA PRO A 197 -11.45 -3.79 -36.28
C PRO A 197 -12.66 -4.69 -36.54
N ASP A 198 -12.65 -5.91 -36.06
CA ASP A 198 -13.66 -6.94 -36.34
C ASP A 198 -14.55 -7.22 -35.11
N ALA A 199 -15.70 -7.86 -35.36
CA ALA A 199 -16.55 -8.35 -34.28
C ALA A 199 -15.85 -9.48 -33.52
N ALA A 200 -15.83 -9.39 -32.20
CA ALA A 200 -15.20 -10.36 -31.33
C ALA A 200 -16.10 -10.74 -30.13
N ASP A 201 -15.81 -11.88 -29.53
CA ASP A 201 -16.54 -12.41 -28.38
C ASP A 201 -15.73 -12.14 -27.09
N LEU A 202 -16.43 -11.73 -26.03
CA LEU A 202 -15.88 -11.60 -24.68
C LEU A 202 -16.87 -12.11 -23.63
N HIS A 203 -16.38 -12.93 -22.73
CA HIS A 203 -17.11 -13.31 -21.53
C HIS A 203 -16.72 -12.37 -20.39
N VAL A 204 -17.74 -11.79 -19.73
CA VAL A 204 -17.56 -10.85 -18.63
C VAL A 204 -18.29 -11.40 -17.42
N LEU A 205 -17.55 -11.58 -16.33
CA LEU A 205 -18.04 -12.21 -15.12
C LEU A 205 -17.80 -11.30 -13.89
N PRO A 206 -18.73 -10.36 -13.57
CA PRO A 206 -18.75 -9.78 -12.24
C PRO A 206 -18.78 -10.92 -11.21
N THR A 207 -17.79 -10.93 -10.31
CA THR A 207 -17.58 -12.04 -9.38
C THR A 207 -17.63 -11.53 -7.96
N ALA A 208 -18.35 -12.24 -7.09
CA ALA A 208 -18.42 -11.97 -5.66
C ALA A 208 -18.00 -13.21 -4.88
N TRP A 209 -17.26 -13.03 -3.80
CA TRP A 209 -16.82 -14.14 -2.96
C TRP A 209 -16.63 -13.70 -1.51
N PHE A 210 -16.74 -14.67 -0.60
CA PHE A 210 -16.39 -14.47 0.79
C PHE A 210 -14.93 -14.89 1.03
N ARG A 211 -14.17 -14.06 1.76
CA ARG A 211 -12.84 -14.46 2.22
C ARG A 211 -12.97 -15.71 3.08
N ASN A 212 -12.18 -16.72 2.79
CA ASN A 212 -12.23 -17.99 3.51
C ASN A 212 -11.68 -17.79 4.94
N THR A 213 -12.56 -17.87 5.93
CA THR A 213 -12.24 -17.80 7.36
C THR A 213 -12.61 -19.08 8.09
N TRP A 214 -13.15 -20.08 7.38
CA TRP A 214 -13.69 -21.31 7.96
C TRP A 214 -12.81 -22.54 7.75
N SER A 215 -11.86 -22.52 6.83
CA SER A 215 -11.01 -23.69 6.51
C SER A 215 -9.73 -23.78 7.32
N TRP A 216 -9.37 -22.73 8.06
CA TRP A 216 -8.04 -22.61 8.66
C TRP A 216 -7.97 -23.12 10.10
N ASP A 217 -9.07 -23.09 10.83
CA ASP A 217 -9.16 -23.52 12.22
C ASP A 217 -9.87 -24.87 12.35
N ALA A 218 -9.44 -25.69 13.30
CA ALA A 218 -10.11 -26.94 13.62
C ALA A 218 -11.43 -26.66 14.38
N GLY A 219 -12.55 -26.93 13.76
CA GLY A 219 -13.87 -26.82 14.39
C GLY A 219 -14.97 -26.42 13.41
N PRO A 220 -16.24 -26.53 13.83
CA PRO A 220 -17.34 -26.08 13.02
C PRO A 220 -17.38 -24.56 13.00
N ALA A 221 -17.16 -23.96 11.84
CA ALA A 221 -17.37 -22.54 11.60
C ALA A 221 -18.65 -22.33 10.78
N GLU A 222 -19.40 -21.30 11.10
CA GLU A 222 -20.53 -20.87 10.26
C GLU A 222 -19.98 -20.33 8.94
N ARG A 223 -20.48 -20.90 7.84
CA ARG A 223 -20.06 -20.50 6.50
C ARG A 223 -21.03 -19.47 5.95
N PRO A 224 -20.54 -18.38 5.35
CA PRO A 224 -21.38 -17.50 4.55
C PRO A 224 -21.77 -18.18 3.25
N GLU A 225 -22.92 -17.80 2.68
CA GLU A 225 -23.45 -18.43 1.48
C GLU A 225 -24.03 -17.41 0.51
N PHE A 226 -23.72 -17.58 -0.77
CA PHE A 226 -24.47 -17.04 -1.89
C PHE A 226 -25.51 -18.09 -2.33
N ALA A 227 -26.71 -17.66 -2.63
CA ALA A 227 -27.76 -18.53 -3.16
C ALA A 227 -28.51 -17.85 -4.32
N ALA A 228 -28.77 -18.63 -5.38
CA ALA A 228 -29.63 -18.19 -6.46
C ALA A 228 -31.02 -17.89 -5.88
N ALA A 229 -31.58 -16.74 -6.23
CA ALA A 229 -32.92 -16.36 -5.84
C ALA A 229 -33.85 -16.34 -7.07
N ASP A 230 -35.16 -16.41 -6.83
CA ASP A 230 -36.12 -16.21 -7.89
C ASP A 230 -35.91 -14.87 -8.59
N LEU A 231 -36.17 -14.85 -9.91
CA LEU A 231 -35.98 -13.64 -10.72
C LEU A 231 -36.78 -12.47 -10.11
N ALA A 232 -36.07 -11.39 -9.81
CA ALA A 232 -36.67 -10.18 -9.24
C ALA A 232 -37.50 -9.39 -10.27
N GLY A 233 -37.47 -9.80 -11.56
CA GLY A 233 -38.18 -9.22 -12.68
C GLY A 233 -37.64 -9.73 -14.03
N PRO A 234 -38.31 -9.46 -15.15
CA PRO A 234 -37.80 -9.81 -16.46
C PRO A 234 -36.47 -9.09 -16.73
N GLY A 235 -35.41 -9.86 -17.08
CA GLY A 235 -34.11 -9.32 -17.41
C GLY A 235 -33.20 -8.99 -16.20
N LEU A 236 -33.53 -9.46 -15.00
CA LEU A 236 -32.75 -9.21 -13.79
C LEU A 236 -32.37 -10.54 -13.10
N THR A 237 -31.07 -10.79 -12.94
CA THR A 237 -30.58 -11.89 -12.10
C THR A 237 -30.40 -11.38 -10.66
N ARG A 238 -30.84 -12.17 -9.69
CA ARG A 238 -30.73 -11.89 -8.25
C ARG A 238 -30.03 -13.04 -7.54
N VAL A 239 -29.04 -12.70 -6.74
CA VAL A 239 -28.37 -13.62 -5.82
C VAL A 239 -28.53 -13.07 -4.40
N THR A 240 -28.97 -13.87 -3.47
CA THR A 240 -28.99 -13.52 -2.04
C THR A 240 -27.69 -13.94 -1.38
N LEU A 241 -27.26 -13.17 -0.40
CA LEU A 241 -26.06 -13.40 0.36
C LEU A 241 -26.42 -13.40 1.84
N THR A 242 -25.94 -14.41 2.55
CA THR A 242 -26.07 -14.50 4.00
C THR A 242 -24.69 -14.60 4.62
N HIS A 243 -24.35 -13.67 5.50
CA HIS A 243 -23.09 -13.71 6.24
C HIS A 243 -23.37 -13.62 7.74
N PRO A 244 -22.78 -14.49 8.57
CA PRO A 244 -23.06 -14.57 10.02
C PRO A 244 -22.90 -13.25 10.78
N ILE A 245 -21.98 -12.38 10.31
CA ILE A 245 -21.65 -11.11 10.95
C ILE A 245 -22.24 -9.91 10.19
N SER A 246 -22.12 -9.89 8.85
CA SER A 246 -22.53 -8.75 8.03
C SER A 246 -24.04 -8.74 7.70
N GLY A 247 -24.74 -9.84 8.00
CA GLY A 247 -26.17 -9.97 7.73
C GLY A 247 -26.48 -10.31 6.27
N ASP A 248 -27.74 -10.06 5.88
CA ASP A 248 -28.27 -10.44 4.57
C ASP A 248 -28.15 -9.29 3.57
N MET A 249 -27.58 -9.59 2.40
CA MET A 249 -27.46 -8.67 1.28
C MET A 249 -27.99 -9.31 -0.01
N GLU A 250 -28.14 -8.53 -1.07
CA GLU A 250 -28.51 -9.00 -2.41
C GLU A 250 -27.55 -8.42 -3.46
N LEU A 251 -27.19 -9.27 -4.41
CA LEU A 251 -26.45 -8.91 -5.61
C LEU A 251 -27.42 -8.97 -6.79
N LEU A 252 -27.56 -7.85 -7.48
CA LEU A 252 -28.48 -7.66 -8.60
C LEU A 252 -27.70 -7.40 -9.88
N ALA A 253 -28.04 -8.05 -10.98
CA ALA A 253 -27.38 -7.84 -12.27
C ALA A 253 -28.41 -7.69 -13.39
N GLY A 254 -28.24 -6.64 -14.19
CA GLY A 254 -29.11 -6.32 -15.31
C GLY A 254 -28.86 -7.19 -16.53
N ALA A 255 -29.77 -7.12 -17.50
CA ALA A 255 -29.61 -7.79 -18.80
C ALA A 255 -28.35 -7.26 -19.54
N GLY A 256 -27.73 -8.14 -20.32
CA GLY A 256 -26.72 -7.80 -21.30
C GLY A 256 -27.29 -7.02 -22.51
N PRO A 257 -26.44 -6.64 -23.45
CA PRO A 257 -26.84 -5.94 -24.69
C PRO A 257 -27.86 -6.72 -25.56
N ASP A 258 -27.87 -8.03 -25.40
CA ASP A 258 -28.83 -8.94 -26.05
C ASP A 258 -30.21 -9.02 -25.38
N GLY A 259 -30.35 -8.31 -24.23
CA GLY A 259 -31.57 -8.32 -23.40
C GLY A 259 -31.69 -9.55 -22.49
N ALA A 260 -30.73 -10.46 -22.50
CA ALA A 260 -30.72 -11.63 -21.60
C ALA A 260 -30.04 -11.31 -20.26
N PRO A 261 -30.59 -11.79 -19.13
CA PRO A 261 -29.90 -11.71 -17.85
C PRO A 261 -28.68 -12.66 -17.82
N PRO A 262 -27.66 -12.39 -17.02
CA PRO A 262 -26.51 -13.29 -16.90
C PRO A 262 -26.88 -14.59 -16.19
N ASP A 263 -26.17 -15.68 -16.55
CA ASP A 263 -26.20 -16.93 -15.79
C ASP A 263 -25.45 -16.76 -14.47
N ALA A 264 -26.01 -17.20 -13.36
CA ALA A 264 -25.31 -17.21 -12.07
C ALA A 264 -24.61 -18.56 -11.87
N LEU A 265 -23.29 -18.52 -11.71
CA LEU A 265 -22.42 -19.67 -11.46
C LEU A 265 -21.95 -19.67 -10.01
N PHE A 266 -21.89 -20.84 -9.37
CA PHE A 266 -21.53 -20.96 -7.96
C PHE A 266 -20.44 -22.01 -7.75
N CYS A 267 -19.48 -21.70 -6.90
CA CYS A 267 -18.51 -22.65 -6.36
C CYS A 267 -18.10 -22.23 -4.94
N GLU A 268 -17.15 -22.93 -4.36
CA GLU A 268 -16.63 -22.60 -3.02
C GLU A 268 -15.29 -21.86 -3.13
N ASN A 269 -15.06 -20.85 -2.29
CA ASN A 269 -13.73 -20.28 -2.12
C ASN A 269 -12.89 -21.20 -1.23
N GLU A 270 -12.64 -22.41 -1.71
CA GLU A 270 -11.89 -23.50 -1.08
C GLU A 270 -10.78 -23.99 -2.01
N THR A 271 -9.64 -24.29 -1.43
CA THR A 271 -8.48 -24.80 -2.17
C THR A 271 -8.81 -26.12 -2.88
N ASN A 272 -8.47 -26.21 -4.17
CA ASN A 272 -8.50 -27.46 -4.92
C ASN A 272 -7.30 -28.35 -4.55
N THR A 273 -7.41 -29.05 -3.43
CA THR A 273 -6.34 -29.90 -2.91
C THR A 273 -6.00 -31.07 -3.82
N ALA A 274 -6.97 -31.57 -4.60
CA ALA A 274 -6.73 -32.64 -5.57
C ALA A 274 -5.81 -32.17 -6.71
N ARG A 275 -6.05 -30.96 -7.23
CA ARG A 275 -5.24 -30.39 -8.31
C ARG A 275 -3.84 -30.01 -7.83
N LEU A 276 -3.73 -29.33 -6.71
CA LEU A 276 -2.47 -28.75 -6.24
C LEU A 276 -1.56 -29.77 -5.55
N PHE A 277 -2.14 -30.71 -4.81
CA PHE A 277 -1.39 -31.58 -3.91
C PHE A 277 -1.69 -33.08 -4.09
N GLY A 278 -2.55 -33.48 -5.04
CA GLY A 278 -2.98 -34.85 -5.25
C GLY A 278 -3.81 -35.40 -4.09
N GLY A 279 -4.33 -34.56 -3.22
CA GLY A 279 -5.13 -34.91 -2.05
C GLY A 279 -6.60 -35.21 -2.36
N THR A 280 -7.38 -35.45 -1.31
CA THR A 280 -8.83 -35.59 -1.42
C THR A 280 -9.46 -34.20 -1.53
N PRO A 281 -10.37 -33.94 -2.48
CA PRO A 281 -11.06 -32.67 -2.58
C PRO A 281 -11.84 -32.36 -1.30
N LEU A 282 -11.74 -31.13 -0.79
CA LEU A 282 -12.56 -30.64 0.33
C LEU A 282 -14.02 -30.40 -0.08
N THR A 283 -14.23 -30.07 -1.35
CA THR A 283 -15.53 -29.82 -1.97
C THR A 283 -15.50 -30.32 -3.42
N PRO A 284 -16.64 -30.76 -3.99
CA PRO A 284 -16.73 -31.05 -5.43
C PRO A 284 -16.66 -29.81 -6.31
N PHE A 285 -16.78 -28.61 -5.74
CA PHE A 285 -16.81 -27.33 -6.45
C PHE A 285 -15.79 -26.34 -5.86
N PRO A 286 -14.48 -26.59 -6.04
CA PRO A 286 -13.43 -25.76 -5.47
C PRO A 286 -13.32 -24.39 -6.15
N LYS A 287 -12.41 -23.53 -5.66
CA LYS A 287 -12.19 -22.13 -6.07
C LYS A 287 -12.11 -21.96 -7.60
N ASP A 288 -11.45 -22.87 -8.28
CA ASP A 288 -11.27 -22.91 -9.74
C ASP A 288 -12.45 -23.53 -10.51
N GLY A 289 -13.53 -23.91 -9.83
CA GLY A 289 -14.68 -24.55 -10.47
C GLY A 289 -15.35 -23.67 -11.55
N ILE A 290 -15.44 -22.36 -11.32
CA ILE A 290 -15.97 -21.42 -12.33
C ILE A 290 -15.03 -21.32 -13.52
N ASN A 291 -13.69 -21.24 -13.29
CA ASN A 291 -12.70 -21.27 -14.37
C ASN A 291 -12.87 -22.49 -15.29
N ASP A 292 -12.90 -23.68 -14.70
CA ASP A 292 -12.95 -24.93 -15.46
C ASP A 292 -14.29 -25.09 -16.21
N HIS A 293 -15.38 -24.56 -15.62
CA HIS A 293 -16.69 -24.54 -16.28
C HIS A 293 -16.70 -23.60 -17.48
N VAL A 294 -16.24 -22.37 -17.32
CA VAL A 294 -16.28 -21.33 -18.39
C VAL A 294 -15.34 -21.69 -19.53
N VAL A 295 -14.11 -22.12 -19.22
CA VAL A 295 -13.06 -22.37 -20.22
C VAL A 295 -13.24 -23.72 -20.91
N ALA A 296 -13.61 -24.77 -20.16
CA ALA A 296 -13.63 -26.14 -20.65
C ALA A 296 -15.01 -26.79 -20.64
N GLY A 297 -16.06 -26.13 -20.18
CA GLY A 297 -17.40 -26.72 -20.06
C GLY A 297 -17.50 -27.82 -19.00
N ALA A 298 -16.58 -27.84 -18.03
CA ALA A 298 -16.53 -28.87 -16.99
C ALA A 298 -17.72 -28.76 -16.01
N ALA A 299 -18.15 -29.87 -15.42
CA ALA A 299 -19.24 -29.91 -14.43
C ALA A 299 -18.70 -29.58 -13.01
N THR A 300 -18.05 -28.42 -12.88
CA THR A 300 -17.32 -27.98 -11.68
C THR A 300 -18.00 -26.84 -10.93
N VAL A 301 -19.15 -26.37 -11.42
CA VAL A 301 -20.00 -25.42 -10.70
C VAL A 301 -21.16 -26.14 -10.01
N ASN A 302 -21.60 -25.59 -8.87
CA ASN A 302 -22.65 -26.22 -8.05
C ASN A 302 -24.03 -26.09 -8.72
N PRO A 303 -24.65 -27.18 -9.19
CA PRO A 303 -25.96 -27.17 -9.82
C PRO A 303 -27.09 -26.80 -8.82
N GLY A 304 -26.82 -26.85 -7.51
CA GLY A 304 -27.75 -26.41 -6.47
C GLY A 304 -27.88 -24.90 -6.34
N GLY A 305 -27.14 -24.12 -7.15
CA GLY A 305 -27.21 -22.69 -7.18
C GLY A 305 -26.77 -22.01 -5.87
N ARG A 306 -25.75 -22.53 -5.22
CA ARG A 306 -25.24 -21.98 -3.95
C ARG A 306 -23.76 -22.27 -3.76
N GLY A 307 -23.07 -21.42 -2.96
CA GLY A 307 -21.65 -21.53 -2.64
C GLY A 307 -21.09 -20.30 -1.95
N SER A 308 -19.83 -20.30 -1.67
CA SER A 308 -19.12 -19.13 -1.08
C SER A 308 -18.43 -18.23 -2.12
N LYS A 309 -18.54 -18.58 -3.41
CA LYS A 309 -18.12 -17.76 -4.56
C LYS A 309 -19.21 -17.84 -5.65
N CYS A 310 -19.52 -16.67 -6.23
CA CYS A 310 -20.54 -16.52 -7.27
C CYS A 310 -20.00 -15.66 -8.41
N ALA A 311 -20.27 -16.02 -9.65
CA ALA A 311 -19.98 -15.20 -10.83
C ALA A 311 -21.24 -15.05 -11.70
N LEU A 312 -21.44 -13.85 -12.22
CA LEU A 312 -22.57 -13.51 -13.11
C LEU A 312 -22.06 -13.49 -14.55
N TRP A 313 -22.34 -14.52 -15.31
CA TRP A 313 -21.72 -14.79 -16.60
C TRP A 313 -22.48 -14.17 -17.77
N TYR A 314 -21.91 -13.09 -18.32
CA TYR A 314 -22.33 -12.47 -19.59
C TYR A 314 -21.50 -12.98 -20.76
N ARG A 315 -22.15 -13.21 -21.91
CA ARG A 315 -21.50 -13.56 -23.16
C ARG A 315 -21.75 -12.45 -24.16
N LEU A 316 -20.72 -11.65 -24.43
CA LEU A 316 -20.84 -10.50 -25.31
C LEU A 316 -20.26 -10.81 -26.69
N ARG A 317 -20.93 -10.32 -27.74
CA ARG A 317 -20.37 -10.24 -29.07
C ARG A 317 -20.50 -8.80 -29.55
N LEU A 318 -19.38 -8.12 -29.68
CA LEU A 318 -19.35 -6.69 -30.03
C LEU A 318 -18.66 -6.48 -31.38
N ALA A 319 -19.26 -5.65 -32.22
CA ALA A 319 -18.63 -5.18 -33.46
C ALA A 319 -17.35 -4.36 -33.15
N GLY A 320 -16.44 -4.26 -34.12
CA GLY A 320 -15.27 -3.40 -33.98
C GLY A 320 -15.65 -1.95 -33.64
N GLY A 321 -15.02 -1.38 -32.65
CA GLY A 321 -15.30 -0.04 -32.11
C GLY A 321 -16.58 0.09 -31.26
N ALA A 322 -17.35 -0.98 -31.06
CA ALA A 322 -18.58 -0.92 -30.27
C ALA A 322 -18.30 -1.05 -28.78
N THR A 323 -19.13 -0.37 -27.96
CA THR A 323 -19.11 -0.43 -26.51
C THR A 323 -20.41 -1.01 -25.96
N ALA A 324 -20.31 -1.85 -24.92
CA ALA A 324 -21.44 -2.35 -24.12
C ALA A 324 -21.28 -1.92 -22.68
N GLN A 325 -22.40 -1.73 -21.99
CA GLN A 325 -22.44 -1.40 -20.56
C GLN A 325 -23.23 -2.46 -19.80
N LEU A 326 -22.68 -2.93 -18.67
CA LEU A 326 -23.32 -3.85 -17.74
C LEU A 326 -23.46 -3.16 -16.38
N ARG A 327 -24.55 -3.48 -15.65
CA ARG A 327 -24.86 -2.90 -14.34
C ARG A 327 -25.03 -3.98 -13.30
N VAL A 328 -24.36 -3.82 -12.18
CA VAL A 328 -24.43 -4.69 -11.00
C VAL A 328 -24.61 -3.82 -9.77
N ARG A 329 -25.45 -4.25 -8.83
CA ARG A 329 -25.68 -3.55 -7.56
C ARG A 329 -25.62 -4.54 -6.41
N LEU A 330 -24.82 -4.22 -5.41
CA LEU A 330 -24.74 -4.93 -4.14
C LEU A 330 -25.32 -4.03 -3.05
N ARG A 331 -26.30 -4.55 -2.29
CA ARG A 331 -26.93 -3.77 -1.21
C ARG A 331 -27.52 -4.66 -0.12
N PRO A 332 -27.76 -4.13 1.10
CA PRO A 332 -28.52 -4.84 2.11
C PRO A 332 -29.92 -5.25 1.61
N CYS A 333 -30.38 -6.44 1.99
CA CYS A 333 -31.73 -6.84 1.71
C CYS A 333 -32.73 -5.87 2.39
N ALA A 334 -33.76 -5.44 1.66
CA ALA A 334 -34.84 -4.65 2.26
C ALA A 334 -35.45 -5.45 3.40
N GLN A 335 -35.35 -4.95 4.63
CA GLN A 335 -36.06 -5.57 5.75
C GLN A 335 -37.56 -5.49 5.47
N PRO A 336 -38.32 -6.58 5.65
CA PRO A 336 -39.77 -6.50 5.57
C PRO A 336 -40.24 -5.48 6.61
N SER A 337 -40.87 -4.39 6.14
CA SER A 337 -41.40 -3.36 7.03
C SER A 337 -42.31 -4.01 8.07
N ALA A 338 -41.97 -3.91 9.35
CA ALA A 338 -42.74 -4.46 10.48
C ALA A 338 -44.05 -3.70 10.74
N GLY A 339 -44.69 -3.19 9.70
CA GLY A 339 -45.98 -2.50 9.76
C GLY A 339 -47.01 -3.12 8.79
N PRO A 340 -48.31 -3.10 9.11
CA PRO A 340 -49.32 -3.53 8.19
C PRO A 340 -49.23 -2.70 6.91
N PRO A 341 -49.44 -3.29 5.70
CA PRO A 341 -49.31 -2.58 4.44
C PRO A 341 -50.25 -1.37 4.44
N SER A 342 -49.68 -0.19 4.21
CA SER A 342 -50.43 1.05 4.05
C SER A 342 -51.37 0.90 2.85
N ALA A 343 -52.63 1.31 3.00
CA ALA A 343 -53.64 1.27 1.96
C ALA A 343 -53.26 2.06 0.69
N ALA A 344 -52.20 2.84 0.71
CA ALA A 344 -51.63 3.53 -0.45
C ALA A 344 -50.78 2.61 -1.38
N ALA A 345 -50.36 1.42 -0.90
CA ALA A 345 -49.57 0.46 -1.70
C ALA A 345 -50.43 -0.45 -2.59
N ALA A 346 -51.75 -0.40 -2.46
CA ALA A 346 -52.66 -1.26 -3.21
C ALA A 346 -52.93 -0.83 -4.68
N GLY A 347 -52.27 0.24 -5.14
CA GLY A 347 -52.44 0.77 -6.51
C GLY A 347 -51.16 0.71 -7.38
N ALA A 348 -50.02 0.32 -6.84
CA ALA A 348 -48.80 0.09 -7.62
C ALA A 348 -48.83 -1.33 -8.20
N GLY A 349 -48.72 -1.45 -9.51
CA GLY A 349 -48.59 -2.75 -10.18
C GLY A 349 -47.41 -3.57 -9.65
N PRO A 350 -47.25 -4.84 -10.01
CA PRO A 350 -46.35 -5.81 -9.39
C PRO A 350 -44.84 -5.57 -9.59
N ALA A 351 -44.45 -4.45 -10.21
CA ALA A 351 -43.03 -4.09 -10.36
C ALA A 351 -42.71 -2.84 -9.52
N GLY A 352 -42.00 -3.02 -8.42
CA GLY A 352 -41.28 -1.89 -7.75
C GLY A 352 -40.33 -1.18 -8.73
N PRO A 353 -39.79 0.00 -8.37
CA PRO A 353 -38.84 0.70 -9.22
C PRO A 353 -37.68 -0.22 -9.58
N ASP A 354 -37.24 -0.17 -10.84
CA ASP A 354 -36.09 -0.92 -11.34
C ASP A 354 -34.83 -0.51 -10.54
N PRO A 355 -34.22 -1.45 -9.78
CA PRO A 355 -33.07 -1.14 -8.92
C PRO A 355 -31.79 -0.78 -9.70
N LEU A 356 -31.75 -1.08 -11.01
CA LEU A 356 -30.64 -0.78 -11.93
C LEU A 356 -31.00 0.32 -12.94
N GLY A 357 -32.16 0.94 -12.80
CA GLY A 357 -32.72 1.98 -13.68
C GLY A 357 -32.29 3.39 -13.24
N GLN A 358 -33.29 4.27 -13.15
CA GLN A 358 -33.08 5.71 -12.92
C GLN A 358 -32.36 6.04 -11.62
N GLU A 359 -32.62 5.32 -10.52
CA GLU A 359 -31.91 5.56 -9.24
C GLU A 359 -30.42 5.23 -9.34
N PHE A 360 -30.07 4.15 -10.03
CA PHE A 360 -28.70 3.75 -10.29
C PHE A 360 -27.97 4.85 -11.08
N GLU A 361 -28.55 5.32 -12.18
CA GLU A 361 -27.96 6.37 -13.02
C GLU A 361 -27.81 7.70 -12.26
N ALA A 362 -28.81 8.07 -11.49
CA ALA A 362 -28.80 9.30 -10.70
C ALA A 362 -27.68 9.27 -9.64
N ALA A 363 -27.55 8.15 -8.92
CA ALA A 363 -26.49 7.98 -7.92
C ALA A 363 -25.08 7.98 -8.56
N THR A 364 -24.88 7.27 -9.65
CA THR A 364 -23.62 7.23 -10.39
C THR A 364 -23.22 8.62 -10.88
N THR A 365 -24.17 9.34 -11.49
CA THR A 365 -23.96 10.71 -11.98
C THR A 365 -23.62 11.67 -10.83
N LEU A 366 -24.33 11.55 -9.72
CA LEU A 366 -24.10 12.38 -8.54
C LEU A 366 -22.69 12.14 -7.97
N ARG A 367 -22.26 10.88 -7.77
CA ARG A 367 -20.95 10.57 -7.22
C ARG A 367 -19.81 11.08 -8.11
N ARG A 368 -19.97 10.96 -9.42
CA ARG A 368 -19.04 11.53 -10.38
C ARG A 368 -18.94 13.06 -10.28
N ALA A 369 -20.10 13.74 -10.22
CA ALA A 369 -20.12 15.20 -10.10
C ALA A 369 -19.47 15.69 -8.78
N GLU A 370 -19.71 14.99 -7.68
CA GLU A 370 -19.07 15.28 -6.38
C GLU A 370 -17.56 15.05 -6.42
N ALA A 371 -17.08 14.02 -7.12
CA ALA A 371 -15.65 13.81 -7.36
C ALA A 371 -15.04 14.94 -8.20
N ASP A 372 -15.75 15.39 -9.24
CA ASP A 372 -15.31 16.51 -10.07
C ASP A 372 -15.24 17.82 -9.24
N GLU A 373 -16.20 18.08 -8.37
CA GLU A 373 -16.19 19.21 -7.43
C GLU A 373 -15.01 19.13 -6.46
N PHE A 374 -14.76 17.96 -5.88
CA PHE A 374 -13.66 17.74 -4.94
C PHE A 374 -12.29 18.01 -5.58
N TYR A 375 -12.05 17.49 -6.79
CA TYR A 375 -10.79 17.74 -7.48
C TYR A 375 -10.68 19.17 -8.02
N ALA A 376 -11.79 19.83 -8.35
CA ALA A 376 -11.76 21.25 -8.69
C ALA A 376 -11.29 22.14 -7.53
N GLU A 377 -11.58 21.78 -6.27
CA GLU A 377 -11.05 22.48 -5.09
C GLU A 377 -9.55 22.27 -4.89
N LEU A 378 -8.99 21.14 -5.35
CA LEU A 378 -7.59 20.76 -5.15
C LEU A 378 -6.67 21.22 -6.27
N THR A 379 -7.21 21.35 -7.48
CA THR A 379 -6.42 21.68 -8.67
C THR A 379 -5.98 23.14 -8.62
N PRO A 380 -4.67 23.44 -8.65
CA PRO A 380 -4.19 24.81 -8.73
C PRO A 380 -4.73 25.54 -9.98
N ASP A 381 -4.98 26.83 -9.86
CA ASP A 381 -5.53 27.65 -10.97
C ASP A 381 -4.66 27.62 -12.23
N GLU A 382 -3.37 27.38 -12.09
CA GLU A 382 -2.39 27.28 -13.17
C GLU A 382 -2.42 25.91 -13.88
N ALA A 383 -2.74 24.84 -13.17
CA ALA A 383 -2.78 23.48 -13.71
C ALA A 383 -4.03 23.25 -14.55
N ARG A 384 -3.86 22.90 -15.82
CA ARG A 384 -4.96 22.74 -16.78
C ARG A 384 -4.73 21.56 -17.71
N GLY A 385 -5.83 21.02 -18.24
CA GLY A 385 -5.76 19.93 -19.20
C GLY A 385 -5.07 18.70 -18.63
N ASP A 386 -3.99 18.31 -19.27
CA ASP A 386 -3.25 17.09 -18.90
C ASP A 386 -2.61 17.17 -17.52
N GLU A 387 -2.17 18.35 -17.06
CA GLU A 387 -1.57 18.53 -15.73
C GLU A 387 -2.59 18.22 -14.61
N ALA A 388 -3.81 18.75 -14.74
CA ALA A 388 -4.90 18.48 -13.79
C ALA A 388 -5.31 16.99 -13.81
N MET A 389 -5.34 16.38 -15.00
CA MET A 389 -5.65 14.96 -15.17
C MET A 389 -4.55 14.08 -14.53
N ILE A 390 -3.28 14.39 -14.77
CA ILE A 390 -2.13 13.64 -14.20
C ILE A 390 -2.19 13.71 -12.67
N MET A 391 -2.41 14.91 -12.10
CA MET A 391 -2.53 15.07 -10.66
C MET A 391 -3.67 14.23 -10.08
N ARG A 392 -4.87 14.30 -10.69
CA ARG A 392 -6.04 13.51 -10.25
C ARG A 392 -5.77 12.02 -10.33
N GLN A 393 -5.14 11.53 -11.40
CA GLN A 393 -4.82 10.12 -11.57
C GLN A 393 -3.73 9.67 -10.59
N ALA A 394 -2.74 10.50 -10.27
CA ALA A 394 -1.73 10.20 -9.27
C ALA A 394 -2.36 10.01 -7.88
N PHE A 395 -3.27 10.89 -7.46
CA PHE A 395 -4.05 10.69 -6.24
C PHE A 395 -4.94 9.45 -6.28
N ALA A 396 -5.56 9.17 -7.43
CA ALA A 396 -6.33 7.93 -7.61
C ALA A 396 -5.48 6.70 -7.38
N GLY A 397 -4.24 6.65 -7.89
CA GLY A 397 -3.28 5.58 -7.63
C GLY A 397 -3.07 5.34 -6.14
N LEU A 398 -2.75 6.38 -5.37
CA LEU A 398 -2.59 6.29 -3.92
C LEU A 398 -3.86 5.81 -3.20
N LEU A 399 -5.04 6.28 -3.62
CA LEU A 399 -6.31 5.90 -3.00
C LEU A 399 -6.70 4.45 -3.33
N TRP A 400 -6.40 3.96 -4.54
CA TRP A 400 -6.60 2.57 -4.92
C TRP A 400 -5.61 1.62 -4.21
N CYS A 401 -4.44 2.10 -3.80
CA CYS A 401 -3.43 1.30 -3.09
C CYS A 401 -3.72 1.11 -1.58
N LYS A 402 -4.86 1.59 -1.07
CA LYS A 402 -5.36 1.18 0.25
C LYS A 402 -5.73 -0.30 0.22
N GLN A 403 -5.19 -1.08 1.17
CA GLN A 403 -5.38 -2.54 1.20
C GLN A 403 -5.51 -3.05 2.63
N LEU A 404 -6.32 -4.09 2.84
CA LEU A 404 -6.32 -4.83 4.09
C LEU A 404 -4.98 -5.55 4.27
N TYR A 405 -4.31 -5.25 5.37
CA TYR A 405 -3.13 -5.96 5.84
C TYR A 405 -3.48 -6.77 7.08
N TYR A 406 -3.46 -8.09 6.94
CA TYR A 406 -3.68 -9.03 8.04
C TYR A 406 -2.46 -9.91 8.21
N TYR A 407 -1.85 -9.89 9.40
CA TYR A 407 -0.72 -10.75 9.74
C TYR A 407 -0.65 -10.97 11.25
N ASP A 408 -0.92 -12.18 11.69
CA ASP A 408 -0.71 -12.69 13.05
C ASP A 408 0.52 -13.60 13.04
N VAL A 409 1.64 -13.11 13.55
CA VAL A 409 2.94 -13.81 13.51
C VAL A 409 2.90 -15.08 14.34
N ALA A 410 2.23 -15.10 15.49
CA ALA A 410 2.12 -16.30 16.30
C ALA A 410 1.43 -17.42 15.53
N ARG A 411 0.31 -17.10 14.86
CA ARG A 411 -0.45 -18.05 14.05
C ARG A 411 0.34 -18.52 12.81
N TRP A 412 1.06 -17.59 12.16
CA TRP A 412 1.91 -17.96 11.03
C TRP A 412 3.04 -18.92 11.42
N LEU A 413 3.70 -18.69 12.58
CA LEU A 413 4.78 -19.52 13.09
C LEU A 413 4.28 -20.92 13.52
N ASP A 414 3.15 -20.96 14.24
CA ASP A 414 2.59 -22.20 14.77
C ASP A 414 1.81 -23.01 13.72
N GLY A 415 1.36 -22.34 12.63
CA GLY A 415 0.54 -22.90 11.59
C GLY A 415 -0.94 -22.98 11.95
N ASP A 416 -1.76 -23.26 10.95
CA ASP A 416 -3.20 -23.42 11.10
C ASP A 416 -3.56 -24.87 11.45
N PRO A 417 -4.44 -25.12 12.42
CA PRO A 417 -4.77 -26.47 12.88
C PRO A 417 -5.32 -27.40 11.80
N ALA A 418 -5.93 -26.86 10.75
CA ALA A 418 -6.47 -27.61 9.61
C ALA A 418 -5.47 -27.79 8.46
N GLN A 419 -4.25 -27.28 8.58
CA GLN A 419 -3.20 -27.31 7.57
C GLN A 419 -2.02 -28.20 8.01
N PRO A 420 -1.12 -28.59 7.10
CA PRO A 420 0.10 -29.27 7.47
C PRO A 420 0.93 -28.48 8.48
N VAL A 421 1.55 -29.20 9.42
CA VAL A 421 2.42 -28.58 10.42
C VAL A 421 3.59 -27.88 9.73
N PRO A 422 3.88 -26.62 10.05
CA PRO A 422 5.01 -25.88 9.48
C PRO A 422 6.34 -26.58 9.76
N PRO A 423 7.35 -26.39 8.89
CA PRO A 423 8.68 -26.96 9.12
C PRO A 423 9.29 -26.36 10.42
N PRO A 424 10.02 -27.19 11.21
CA PRO A 424 10.60 -26.71 12.49
C PRO A 424 11.50 -25.46 12.35
N ALA A 425 12.15 -25.29 11.20
CA ALA A 425 13.01 -24.14 10.91
C ALA A 425 12.24 -22.81 10.97
N ARG A 426 10.93 -22.78 10.68
CA ARG A 426 10.10 -21.59 10.77
C ARG A 426 10.08 -21.01 12.20
N LEU A 427 10.08 -21.85 13.22
CA LEU A 427 10.04 -21.42 14.62
C LEU A 427 11.29 -20.67 15.08
N THR A 428 12.39 -20.79 14.34
CA THR A 428 13.68 -20.13 14.64
C THR A 428 14.14 -19.20 13.51
N GLY A 429 13.38 -19.12 12.43
CA GLY A 429 13.64 -18.27 11.27
C GLY A 429 13.16 -16.83 11.45
N ARG A 430 12.85 -16.19 10.30
CA ARG A 430 12.38 -14.78 10.29
C ARG A 430 11.15 -14.57 11.17
N ASN A 431 11.01 -13.37 11.71
CA ASN A 431 9.89 -12.91 12.51
C ASN A 431 9.65 -13.63 13.85
N CYS A 432 10.39 -14.72 14.15
CA CYS A 432 10.19 -15.51 15.37
C CYS A 432 10.47 -14.73 16.68
N ARG A 433 11.21 -13.62 16.60
CA ARG A 433 11.56 -12.79 17.75
C ARG A 433 10.43 -11.88 18.20
N TRP A 434 9.39 -11.70 17.38
CA TRP A 434 8.25 -10.85 17.72
C TRP A 434 6.90 -11.52 17.45
N ARG A 435 6.62 -12.57 18.19
CA ARG A 435 5.36 -13.33 18.11
C ARG A 435 4.11 -12.52 18.47
N GLY A 436 4.26 -11.37 19.11
CA GLY A 436 3.15 -10.48 19.47
C GLY A 436 2.72 -9.53 18.36
N PHE A 437 3.31 -9.61 17.17
CA PHE A 437 2.84 -8.84 16.02
C PHE A 437 1.51 -9.43 15.52
N ASP A 438 0.44 -8.63 15.56
CA ASP A 438 -0.91 -9.03 15.15
C ASP A 438 -1.61 -7.81 14.53
N ALA A 439 -1.45 -7.65 13.21
CA ALA A 439 -2.01 -6.55 12.44
C ALA A 439 -3.30 -6.99 11.73
N PHE A 440 -4.30 -6.12 11.75
CA PHE A 440 -5.55 -6.27 10.98
C PHE A 440 -6.10 -4.86 10.67
N ASP A 441 -5.48 -4.20 9.68
CA ASP A 441 -5.73 -2.80 9.40
C ASP A 441 -5.70 -2.51 7.89
N ILE A 442 -6.38 -1.44 7.46
CA ILE A 442 -6.21 -0.91 6.10
C ILE A 442 -4.97 -0.04 6.08
N MET A 443 -4.06 -0.35 5.19
CA MET A 443 -2.81 0.38 5.01
C MET A 443 -2.67 0.87 3.55
N SER A 444 -1.99 1.99 3.38
CA SER A 444 -1.52 2.42 2.06
C SER A 444 -0.29 1.60 1.68
N MET A 445 -0.38 0.81 0.61
CA MET A 445 0.74 0.01 0.10
C MET A 445 1.52 0.79 -0.96
N PRO A 446 2.81 0.49 -1.19
CA PRO A 446 3.57 1.08 -2.30
C PRO A 446 2.89 0.84 -3.64
N ASP A 447 2.53 -0.40 -3.92
CA ASP A 447 1.52 -0.80 -4.89
C ASP A 447 0.85 -2.13 -4.50
N LYS A 448 -0.27 -2.46 -5.15
CA LYS A 448 -1.04 -3.67 -4.83
C LYS A 448 -0.59 -4.90 -5.61
N TRP A 449 0.34 -4.74 -6.51
CA TRP A 449 0.95 -5.82 -7.25
C TRP A 449 2.30 -6.23 -6.66
N GLU A 450 3.30 -5.34 -6.71
CA GLU A 450 4.68 -5.65 -6.35
C GLU A 450 4.87 -5.66 -4.82
N TYR A 451 4.23 -4.72 -4.11
CA TYR A 451 4.34 -4.55 -2.67
C TYR A 451 2.99 -4.64 -1.94
N PRO A 452 2.27 -5.77 -2.02
CA PRO A 452 0.99 -5.94 -1.32
C PRO A 452 1.18 -6.27 0.17
N TRP A 453 2.16 -5.66 0.82
CA TRP A 453 2.57 -5.91 2.20
C TRP A 453 2.98 -4.64 2.95
N PHE A 454 3.25 -4.77 4.24
CA PHE A 454 3.72 -3.69 5.10
C PHE A 454 5.07 -3.13 4.64
N ALA A 455 5.17 -1.79 4.49
CA ALA A 455 6.39 -1.07 4.13
C ALA A 455 6.44 0.26 4.89
N ALA A 456 7.29 0.37 5.93
CA ALA A 456 7.19 1.42 6.93
C ALA A 456 7.55 2.82 6.44
N TRP A 457 8.66 2.99 5.71
CA TRP A 457 9.05 4.33 5.28
C TRP A 457 8.28 4.77 4.04
N ASP A 458 7.96 3.87 3.12
CA ASP A 458 7.09 4.13 1.97
C ASP A 458 5.75 4.69 2.45
N LEU A 459 5.11 4.05 3.42
CA LEU A 459 3.86 4.53 4.01
C LEU A 459 3.99 5.94 4.58
N SER A 460 5.13 6.29 5.18
CA SER A 460 5.37 7.63 5.71
C SER A 460 5.44 8.68 4.60
N PHE A 461 6.05 8.38 3.45
CA PHE A 461 6.05 9.24 2.27
C PHE A 461 4.65 9.35 1.64
N HIS A 462 3.92 8.24 1.56
CA HIS A 462 2.52 8.25 1.10
C HIS A 462 1.65 9.19 1.92
N CYS A 463 1.85 9.23 3.26
CA CYS A 463 1.08 10.09 4.14
C CYS A 463 1.22 11.57 3.78
N VAL A 464 2.38 12.02 3.32
CA VAL A 464 2.60 13.40 2.89
C VAL A 464 1.73 13.73 1.68
N ALA A 465 1.71 12.88 0.66
CA ALA A 465 0.86 13.06 -0.51
C ALA A 465 -0.64 12.89 -0.16
N LEU A 466 -0.99 11.86 0.61
CA LEU A 466 -2.37 11.60 1.05
C LEU A 466 -2.95 12.73 1.88
N ALA A 467 -2.14 13.49 2.63
CA ALA A 467 -2.63 14.60 3.44
C ALA A 467 -3.34 15.69 2.62
N HIS A 468 -3.04 15.83 1.34
CA HIS A 468 -3.72 16.77 0.44
C HIS A 468 -5.17 16.35 0.13
N VAL A 469 -5.44 15.06 0.08
CA VAL A 469 -6.75 14.49 -0.30
C VAL A 469 -7.50 13.90 0.89
N ASP A 470 -6.80 13.23 1.81
CA ASP A 470 -7.35 12.52 2.97
C ASP A 470 -6.46 12.69 4.20
N PRO A 471 -6.40 13.90 4.80
CA PRO A 471 -5.51 14.17 5.93
C PRO A 471 -5.83 13.31 7.15
N ALA A 472 -7.09 12.92 7.35
CA ALA A 472 -7.50 12.07 8.47
C ALA A 472 -6.92 10.66 8.34
N PHE A 473 -6.98 10.06 7.15
CA PHE A 473 -6.36 8.77 6.88
C PHE A 473 -4.82 8.84 6.98
N ALA A 474 -4.19 9.89 6.43
CA ALA A 474 -2.74 10.10 6.53
C ALA A 474 -2.26 10.15 7.99
N LYS A 475 -2.94 10.92 8.86
CA LYS A 475 -2.66 10.97 10.29
C LYS A 475 -2.84 9.62 10.96
N TYR A 476 -3.92 8.91 10.62
CA TYR A 476 -4.18 7.57 11.12
C TYR A 476 -3.04 6.61 10.80
N GLN A 477 -2.54 6.59 9.55
CA GLN A 477 -1.44 5.73 9.14
C GLN A 477 -0.17 5.98 9.96
N LEU A 478 0.21 7.25 10.19
CA LEU A 478 1.40 7.58 11.00
C LEU A 478 1.26 7.16 12.46
N ILE A 479 0.06 7.29 13.04
CA ILE A 479 -0.20 6.80 14.39
C ILE A 479 -0.21 5.27 14.42
N LEU A 480 -0.78 4.63 13.38
CA LEU A 480 -0.85 3.17 13.26
C LEU A 480 0.55 2.54 13.29
N LEU A 481 1.52 3.09 12.54
CA LEU A 481 2.90 2.63 12.56
C LEU A 481 3.54 2.65 13.96
N CYS A 482 3.07 3.51 14.84
CA CYS A 482 3.56 3.63 16.21
C CYS A 482 2.73 2.81 17.22
N ARG A 483 1.78 1.99 16.77
CA ARG A 483 1.01 1.09 17.64
C ARG A 483 1.84 -0.12 18.04
N GLU A 484 1.43 -0.75 19.15
CA GLU A 484 2.13 -1.88 19.78
C GLU A 484 2.24 -3.12 18.87
N TRP A 485 1.43 -3.21 17.83
CA TRP A 485 1.48 -4.29 16.84
C TRP A 485 2.27 -3.95 15.56
N PHE A 486 2.71 -2.71 15.38
CA PHE A 486 3.64 -2.29 14.33
C PHE A 486 4.98 -1.79 14.88
N GLN A 487 5.00 -1.32 16.12
CA GLN A 487 6.23 -0.92 16.80
C GLN A 487 6.58 -1.96 17.87
N HIS A 488 7.73 -2.59 17.71
CA HIS A 488 8.25 -3.54 18.71
C HIS A 488 8.31 -2.89 20.10
N PRO A 489 8.03 -3.61 21.19
CA PRO A 489 8.12 -3.05 22.55
C PRO A 489 9.45 -2.40 22.90
N GLY A 490 10.56 -2.81 22.27
CA GLY A 490 11.88 -2.17 22.38
C GLY A 490 12.01 -0.85 21.60
N GLY A 491 11.00 -0.44 20.83
CA GLY A 491 10.98 0.80 20.07
C GLY A 491 11.34 0.68 18.60
N ALA A 492 11.77 -0.48 18.11
CA ALA A 492 12.06 -0.70 16.69
C ALA A 492 10.77 -0.56 15.85
N LEU A 493 10.89 0.06 14.67
CA LEU A 493 9.90 0.02 13.61
C LEU A 493 10.47 -0.86 12.50
N PRO A 494 9.94 -2.06 12.27
CA PRO A 494 10.37 -2.93 11.19
C PRO A 494 10.20 -2.27 9.83
N ALA A 495 11.12 -2.56 8.91
CA ALA A 495 11.05 -2.03 7.55
C ALA A 495 9.84 -2.61 6.79
N TYR A 496 9.65 -3.92 6.88
CA TYR A 496 8.67 -4.70 6.10
C TYR A 496 8.41 -6.06 6.78
N GLU A 497 7.52 -6.85 6.21
CA GLU A 497 7.12 -8.15 6.79
C GLU A 497 8.13 -9.30 6.58
N TRP A 498 9.10 -9.15 5.67
CA TRP A 498 10.07 -10.21 5.33
C TRP A 498 10.99 -10.53 6.50
N ASP A 499 11.54 -9.52 7.16
CA ASP A 499 12.31 -9.66 8.38
C ASP A 499 12.09 -8.44 9.29
N PHE A 500 11.49 -8.67 10.45
CA PHE A 500 11.30 -7.62 11.45
C PHE A 500 12.58 -7.16 12.15
N GLY A 501 13.73 -7.77 11.83
CA GLY A 501 15.05 -7.30 12.24
C GLY A 501 15.56 -6.14 11.40
N ASP A 502 15.09 -6.02 10.17
CA ASP A 502 15.45 -4.93 9.27
C ASP A 502 14.67 -3.64 9.59
N VAL A 503 15.30 -2.50 9.38
CA VAL A 503 14.72 -1.19 9.65
C VAL A 503 14.93 -0.24 8.48
N ASN A 504 13.99 0.68 8.34
CA ASN A 504 14.09 1.79 7.40
C ASN A 504 14.63 3.06 8.07
N PRO A 505 15.05 4.06 7.29
CA PRO A 505 15.32 5.40 7.79
C PRO A 505 14.16 5.97 8.62
N PRO A 506 14.43 6.67 9.74
CA PRO A 506 13.40 7.18 10.64
C PRO A 506 12.77 8.47 10.12
N VAL A 507 11.96 8.37 9.05
CA VAL A 507 11.31 9.51 8.37
C VAL A 507 9.94 9.89 8.94
N GLN A 508 9.41 9.12 9.89
CA GLN A 508 8.05 9.30 10.43
C GLN A 508 7.84 10.65 11.11
N ALA A 509 8.87 11.18 11.81
CA ALA A 509 8.77 12.50 12.44
C ALA A 509 8.66 13.62 11.41
N TRP A 510 9.46 13.56 10.34
CA TRP A 510 9.36 14.48 9.22
C TRP A 510 8.00 14.38 8.53
N ALA A 511 7.54 13.17 8.22
CA ALA A 511 6.23 12.98 7.61
C ALA A 511 5.09 13.53 8.48
N ALA A 512 5.18 13.39 9.81
CA ALA A 512 4.21 13.99 10.72
C ALA A 512 4.20 15.53 10.68
N LEU A 513 5.37 16.17 10.55
CA LEU A 513 5.48 17.62 10.36
C LEU A 513 4.84 18.07 9.04
N GLU A 514 5.12 17.37 7.94
CA GLU A 514 4.56 17.68 6.63
C GLU A 514 3.04 17.50 6.62
N VAL A 515 2.53 16.38 7.15
CA VAL A 515 1.08 16.14 7.28
C VAL A 515 0.40 17.20 8.14
N PHE A 516 1.04 17.60 9.26
CA PHE A 516 0.54 18.69 10.11
C PHE A 516 0.50 20.03 9.37
N ALA A 517 1.52 20.32 8.57
CA ALA A 517 1.59 21.54 7.77
C ALA A 517 0.52 21.57 6.67
N VAL A 518 0.36 20.48 5.91
CA VAL A 518 -0.66 20.34 4.85
C VAL A 518 -2.07 20.47 5.43
N ASP A 519 -2.33 19.94 6.63
CA ASP A 519 -3.62 20.07 7.34
C ASP A 519 -3.82 21.45 8.00
N GLY A 520 -2.99 22.41 7.70
CA GLY A 520 -3.12 23.82 8.14
C GLY A 520 -2.61 24.12 9.54
N CYS A 521 -1.68 23.34 10.08
CA CYS A 521 -0.98 23.55 11.35
C CYS A 521 -1.92 23.66 12.58
N ARG A 522 -2.96 22.85 12.65
CA ARG A 522 -4.02 23.01 13.67
C ARG A 522 -4.21 21.78 14.59
N ASP A 523 -3.84 20.59 14.14
CA ASP A 523 -4.04 19.35 14.88
C ASP A 523 -2.84 19.01 15.78
N TYR A 524 -2.72 19.75 16.87
CA TYR A 524 -1.65 19.55 17.86
C TYR A 524 -1.80 18.23 18.64
N GLU A 525 -3.01 17.68 18.73
CA GLU A 525 -3.25 16.40 19.40
C GLU A 525 -2.58 15.28 18.59
N PHE A 526 -2.81 15.24 17.27
CA PHE A 526 -2.11 14.32 16.37
C PHE A 526 -0.59 14.42 16.54
N LEU A 527 -0.06 15.65 16.44
CA LEU A 527 1.39 15.87 16.51
C LEU A 527 1.98 15.43 17.86
N SER A 528 1.28 15.70 18.98
CA SER A 528 1.69 15.27 20.32
C SER A 528 1.69 13.75 20.47
N ARG A 529 0.66 13.06 19.94
CA ARG A 529 0.54 11.59 19.99
C ARG A 529 1.67 10.90 19.24
N VAL A 530 1.93 11.33 18.01
CA VAL A 530 3.04 10.80 17.21
C VAL A 530 4.37 11.07 17.90
N PHE A 531 4.59 12.29 18.41
CA PHE A 531 5.80 12.66 19.12
C PHE A 531 6.10 11.74 20.33
N ASP A 532 5.10 11.48 21.18
CA ASP A 532 5.28 10.65 22.37
C ASP A 532 5.67 9.20 22.00
N LYS A 533 5.12 8.66 20.94
CA LYS A 533 5.47 7.33 20.43
C LYS A 533 6.85 7.31 19.77
N LEU A 534 7.18 8.32 19.00
CA LEU A 534 8.48 8.43 18.34
C LEU A 534 9.63 8.68 19.31
N LEU A 535 9.39 9.18 20.53
CA LEU A 535 10.42 9.24 21.58
C LEU A 535 10.94 7.84 21.94
N VAL A 536 10.09 6.81 21.92
CA VAL A 536 10.50 5.43 22.16
C VAL A 536 11.36 4.92 21.01
N ASN A 537 10.96 5.20 19.76
CA ASN A 537 11.73 4.84 18.58
C ASN A 537 13.07 5.60 18.50
N PHE A 538 13.08 6.89 18.83
CA PHE A 538 14.32 7.67 18.88
C PHE A 538 15.32 7.09 19.89
N THR A 539 14.84 6.67 21.05
CA THR A 539 15.68 6.03 22.07
C THR A 539 16.23 4.69 21.58
N TRP A 540 15.44 3.91 20.86
CA TRP A 540 15.90 2.66 20.24
C TRP A 540 17.03 2.93 19.24
N TRP A 541 16.89 3.95 18.38
CA TRP A 541 17.93 4.35 17.43
C TRP A 541 19.21 4.83 18.12
N VAL A 542 19.10 5.63 19.17
CA VAL A 542 20.26 6.09 19.95
C VAL A 542 21.05 4.91 20.53
N ASN A 543 20.37 3.82 20.88
CA ASN A 543 21.02 2.59 21.36
C ASN A 543 21.70 1.75 20.24
N ARG A 544 21.60 2.16 18.99
CA ARG A 544 22.34 1.60 17.85
C ARG A 544 23.57 2.43 17.48
N GLU A 545 24.00 3.28 18.38
CA GLU A 545 25.29 3.93 18.31
C GLU A 545 26.40 2.87 18.29
N ASP A 546 27.53 3.20 17.64
CA ASP A 546 28.65 2.31 17.54
C ASP A 546 29.18 1.82 18.92
N ALA A 547 29.90 0.70 18.92
CA ALA A 547 30.38 0.05 20.15
C ALA A 547 31.29 0.93 21.01
N GLU A 548 31.88 2.00 20.45
CA GLU A 548 32.75 2.93 21.13
C GLU A 548 32.06 4.16 21.69
N GLY A 549 30.77 4.34 21.36
CA GLY A 549 29.98 5.50 21.78
C GLY A 549 30.39 6.81 21.11
N ASN A 550 30.68 6.75 19.82
CA ASN A 550 31.23 7.87 19.05
C ASN A 550 30.15 8.70 18.32
N ASN A 551 28.87 8.40 18.52
CA ASN A 551 27.74 8.99 17.79
C ASN A 551 27.74 8.75 16.26
N LEU A 552 28.35 7.65 15.84
CA LEU A 552 28.14 7.04 14.54
C LEU A 552 27.11 5.92 14.70
N PHE A 553 26.32 5.64 13.67
CA PHE A 553 25.21 4.73 13.80
C PHE A 553 25.28 3.57 12.82
N GLU A 554 24.75 2.43 13.26
CA GLU A 554 24.60 1.22 12.49
C GLU A 554 23.12 1.03 12.17
N GLY A 555 22.73 1.09 10.91
CA GLY A 555 21.34 0.91 10.48
C GLY A 555 21.08 -0.41 9.76
N GLY A 556 22.14 -1.07 9.27
CA GLY A 556 22.03 -2.28 8.47
C GLY A 556 21.37 -1.98 7.11
N PHE A 557 20.24 -2.60 6.83
CA PHE A 557 19.50 -2.55 5.57
C PHE A 557 19.15 -1.11 5.12
N LEU A 558 18.44 -0.35 5.92
CA LEU A 558 18.03 1.05 5.66
C LEU A 558 17.30 1.28 4.31
N GLY A 559 16.56 0.29 3.82
CA GLY A 559 15.83 0.39 2.57
C GLY A 559 16.70 0.43 1.31
N LEU A 560 17.98 0.04 1.41
CA LEU A 560 18.98 0.12 0.33
C LEU A 560 19.63 -1.25 0.07
N ASP A 561 18.79 -2.21 -0.31
CA ASP A 561 19.15 -3.61 -0.53
C ASP A 561 20.04 -3.85 -1.76
N ASN A 562 19.95 -2.99 -2.76
CA ASN A 562 20.69 -3.12 -4.03
C ASN A 562 21.86 -2.13 -4.19
N ILE A 563 22.35 -1.53 -3.10
CA ILE A 563 23.28 -0.41 -3.16
C ILE A 563 24.76 -0.82 -3.24
N GLY A 564 25.12 -2.01 -3.08
CA GLY A 564 26.52 -2.34 -3.07
C GLY A 564 26.82 -3.82 -3.22
N PRO A 565 28.11 -4.16 -3.25
CA PRO A 565 28.55 -5.54 -3.41
C PRO A 565 28.38 -6.38 -2.15
N ILE A 566 27.91 -5.79 -1.03
CA ILE A 566 27.77 -6.45 0.26
C ILE A 566 26.40 -6.18 0.86
N ASP A 567 25.86 -7.20 1.52
CA ASP A 567 24.72 -7.07 2.43
C ASP A 567 25.18 -6.37 3.71
N ARG A 568 24.64 -5.17 3.98
CA ARG A 568 25.02 -4.34 5.14
C ARG A 568 24.44 -4.88 6.45
N SER A 569 23.40 -5.69 6.39
CA SER A 569 22.82 -6.37 7.56
C SER A 569 23.61 -7.63 7.92
N HIS A 570 24.28 -8.27 6.94
CA HIS A 570 25.00 -9.52 7.10
C HIS A 570 26.40 -9.43 6.46
N LEU A 571 27.33 -8.78 7.16
CA LEU A 571 28.69 -8.57 6.64
C LEU A 571 29.42 -9.91 6.39
N PRO A 572 29.85 -10.19 5.16
CA PRO A 572 30.47 -11.47 4.81
C PRO A 572 31.83 -11.71 5.51
N VAL A 573 32.50 -10.64 5.93
CA VAL A 573 33.80 -10.71 6.62
C VAL A 573 33.69 -10.51 8.14
N GLY A 574 32.47 -10.24 8.65
CA GLY A 574 32.27 -9.78 10.02
C GLY A 574 32.86 -8.37 10.25
N GLY A 575 32.83 -7.91 11.48
CA GLY A 575 33.31 -6.57 11.86
C GLY A 575 32.16 -5.62 12.20
N ILE A 576 32.46 -4.32 12.24
CA ILE A 576 31.49 -3.25 12.57
C ILE A 576 31.42 -2.31 11.37
N LEU A 577 30.20 -1.97 10.95
CA LEU A 577 29.96 -1.05 9.85
C LEU A 577 29.42 0.27 10.37
N GLU A 578 30.25 1.28 10.41
CA GLU A 578 29.82 2.67 10.67
C GLU A 578 29.25 3.27 9.39
N GLN A 579 27.95 3.55 9.39
CA GLN A 579 27.22 3.93 8.18
C GLN A 579 27.05 5.45 8.08
N ALA A 580 27.42 6.01 6.93
CA ALA A 580 27.27 7.44 6.64
C ALA A 580 25.79 7.84 6.53
N ASP A 581 24.96 7.02 5.90
CA ASP A 581 23.53 7.24 5.79
C ASP A 581 22.80 7.09 7.13
N ALA A 582 23.04 6.03 7.91
CA ALA A 582 22.46 5.86 9.23
C ALA A 582 22.74 7.06 10.14
N THR A 583 23.99 7.54 10.12
CA THR A 583 24.43 8.69 10.89
C THR A 583 23.76 9.98 10.39
N GLY A 584 23.66 10.15 9.07
CA GLY A 584 22.93 11.27 8.45
C GLY A 584 21.43 11.27 8.81
N TRP A 585 20.78 10.11 8.72
CA TRP A 585 19.39 9.93 9.09
C TRP A 585 19.11 10.22 10.56
N MET A 586 20.03 9.86 11.45
CA MET A 586 19.88 10.18 12.88
C MET A 586 19.99 11.69 13.14
N GLY A 587 20.83 12.40 12.41
CA GLY A 587 20.86 13.86 12.46
C GLY A 587 19.57 14.49 11.96
N PHE A 588 19.03 13.99 10.85
CA PHE A 588 17.73 14.40 10.32
C PHE A 588 16.58 14.12 11.29
N TYR A 589 16.56 12.92 11.91
CA TYR A 589 15.55 12.54 12.89
C TYR A 589 15.60 13.44 14.15
N ALA A 590 16.81 13.72 14.67
CA ALA A 590 16.96 14.64 15.79
C ALA A 590 16.38 16.03 15.49
N MET A 591 16.61 16.56 14.29
CA MET A 591 16.04 17.83 13.86
C MET A 591 14.52 17.81 13.73
N ALA A 592 13.95 16.76 13.13
CA ALA A 592 12.50 16.63 13.00
C ALA A 592 11.82 16.54 14.38
N MET A 593 12.37 15.74 15.30
CA MET A 593 11.87 15.65 16.67
C MET A 593 12.02 16.97 17.44
N MET A 594 13.10 17.70 17.24
CA MET A 594 13.30 19.03 17.80
C MET A 594 12.23 20.00 17.32
N SER A 595 11.96 20.03 16.01
CA SER A 595 10.94 20.91 15.42
C SER A 595 9.54 20.61 15.95
N ILE A 596 9.17 19.32 16.12
CA ILE A 596 7.90 18.95 16.76
C ILE A 596 7.85 19.47 18.20
N ALA A 597 8.93 19.31 18.98
CA ALA A 597 8.99 19.78 20.37
C ALA A 597 8.83 21.31 20.46
N GLU A 598 9.46 22.06 19.56
CA GLU A 598 9.33 23.52 19.44
C GLU A 598 7.89 23.96 19.14
N ILE A 599 7.25 23.34 18.15
CA ILE A 599 5.86 23.61 17.75
C ILE A 599 4.91 23.38 18.92
N LEU A 600 5.05 22.24 19.62
CA LEU A 600 4.20 21.89 20.76
C LEU A 600 4.42 22.83 21.95
N GLN A 601 5.64 23.28 22.19
CA GLN A 601 5.97 24.26 23.23
C GLN A 601 5.40 25.65 22.88
N ALA A 602 5.63 26.12 21.67
CA ALA A 602 5.14 27.43 21.22
C ALA A 602 3.61 27.52 21.25
N ALA A 603 2.93 26.42 20.96
CA ALA A 603 1.46 26.31 21.05
C ALA A 603 0.95 26.12 22.50
N GLY A 604 1.84 26.06 23.49
CA GLY A 604 1.45 25.85 24.89
C GLY A 604 0.87 24.46 25.21
N GLN A 605 1.06 23.49 24.30
CA GLN A 605 0.56 22.12 24.49
C GLN A 605 1.33 21.36 25.57
N ARG A 606 2.66 21.57 25.62
CA ARG A 606 3.54 20.94 26.62
C ARG A 606 4.84 21.73 26.81
N PRO A 607 5.45 21.69 28.01
CA PRO A 607 6.83 22.16 28.19
C PRO A 607 7.76 21.16 27.51
N ALA A 608 8.61 21.63 26.63
CA ALA A 608 9.49 20.75 25.84
C ALA A 608 10.96 21.23 25.79
N THR A 609 11.36 22.25 26.56
CA THR A 609 12.70 22.83 26.57
C THR A 609 13.80 21.77 26.73
N ASP A 610 13.64 20.84 27.69
CA ASP A 610 14.65 19.79 27.91
C ASP A 610 14.76 18.83 26.72
N LEU A 611 13.67 18.61 26.00
CA LEU A 611 13.65 17.74 24.81
C LEU A 611 14.28 18.45 23.60
N VAL A 612 13.98 19.72 23.38
CA VAL A 612 14.67 20.55 22.36
C VAL A 612 16.16 20.50 22.56
N LEU A 613 16.61 20.70 23.81
CA LEU A 613 18.03 20.65 24.16
C LEU A 613 18.62 19.25 23.94
N LYS A 614 17.93 18.20 24.33
CA LYS A 614 18.35 16.82 24.09
C LYS A 614 18.60 16.54 22.61
N PHE A 615 17.65 16.90 21.74
CA PHE A 615 17.80 16.66 20.29
C PHE A 615 18.91 17.51 19.68
N LEU A 616 19.07 18.73 20.14
CA LEU A 616 20.16 19.62 19.72
C LEU A 616 21.54 19.09 20.14
N GLU A 617 21.66 18.52 21.35
CA GLU A 617 22.88 17.85 21.81
C GLU A 617 23.24 16.64 20.95
N HIS A 618 22.24 15.78 20.62
CA HIS A 618 22.45 14.64 19.72
C HIS A 618 22.89 15.10 18.33
N PHE A 619 22.23 16.11 17.77
CA PHE A 619 22.60 16.66 16.47
C PHE A 619 24.05 17.17 16.45
N ALA A 620 24.46 17.91 17.48
CA ALA A 620 25.82 18.45 17.58
C ALA A 620 26.86 17.34 17.75
N ALA A 621 26.56 16.30 18.52
CA ALA A 621 27.44 15.15 18.70
C ALA A 621 27.61 14.35 17.39
N ILE A 622 26.53 14.15 16.64
CA ILE A 622 26.53 13.51 15.31
C ILE A 622 27.38 14.33 14.34
N LYS A 623 27.18 15.64 14.29
CA LYS A 623 27.98 16.52 13.43
C LYS A 623 29.47 16.39 13.73
N GLN A 624 29.86 16.44 15.01
CA GLN A 624 31.22 16.27 15.41
C GLN A 624 31.78 14.91 14.98
N ALA A 625 31.00 13.83 15.14
CA ALA A 625 31.42 12.50 14.73
C ALA A 625 31.67 12.41 13.21
N LEU A 626 30.80 12.98 12.39
CA LEU A 626 30.98 13.04 10.94
C LEU A 626 32.23 13.84 10.52
N ASP A 627 32.62 14.85 11.30
CA ASP A 627 33.80 15.66 11.03
C ASP A 627 35.12 14.97 11.46
N ASP A 628 35.10 14.30 12.61
CA ASP A 628 36.31 13.78 13.26
C ASP A 628 36.65 12.32 12.90
N ARG A 629 35.67 11.50 12.46
CA ARG A 629 35.80 10.05 12.36
C ARG A 629 36.08 9.51 10.96
N GLY A 630 36.26 10.38 9.95
CA GLY A 630 36.75 9.99 8.62
C GLY A 630 35.67 9.32 7.71
N LEU A 631 34.40 9.60 7.90
CA LEU A 631 33.36 9.23 6.93
C LEU A 631 33.40 10.13 5.68
N TRP A 632 33.91 11.36 5.81
CA TRP A 632 34.11 12.28 4.69
C TRP A 632 35.43 11.99 3.97
N ASP A 633 35.40 11.78 2.67
CA ASP A 633 36.59 11.65 1.82
C ASP A 633 36.95 12.99 1.18
N GLU A 634 38.10 13.56 1.56
CA GLU A 634 38.57 14.84 1.05
C GLU A 634 38.93 14.80 -0.43
N THR A 635 39.23 13.64 -1.00
CA THR A 635 39.60 13.51 -2.40
C THR A 635 38.36 13.48 -3.27
N ASP A 636 37.42 12.64 -2.91
CA ASP A 636 36.20 12.38 -3.70
C ASP A 636 35.10 13.43 -3.44
N GLY A 637 35.13 14.11 -2.28
CA GLY A 637 34.09 15.08 -1.89
C GLY A 637 32.73 14.43 -1.56
N LEU A 638 32.76 13.22 -1.03
CA LEU A 638 31.61 12.39 -0.70
C LEU A 638 31.75 11.77 0.70
N TYR A 639 30.64 11.36 1.30
CA TYR A 639 30.64 10.54 2.50
C TYR A 639 30.62 9.05 2.14
N TYR A 640 31.36 8.23 2.92
CA TYR A 640 31.43 6.78 2.72
C TYR A 640 31.28 6.04 4.03
N ASP A 641 30.71 4.83 3.96
CA ASP A 641 30.69 3.91 5.07
C ASP A 641 32.11 3.45 5.43
N ARG A 642 32.33 3.15 6.70
CA ARG A 642 33.60 2.68 7.21
C ARG A 642 33.43 1.31 7.88
N LEU A 643 34.18 0.33 7.38
CA LEU A 643 34.21 -1.01 7.94
C LEU A 643 35.43 -1.12 8.90
N ILE A 644 35.15 -1.49 10.13
CA ILE A 644 36.16 -1.92 11.10
C ILE A 644 36.23 -3.43 11.02
N THR A 645 37.33 -3.96 10.46
CA THR A 645 37.49 -5.41 10.32
C THR A 645 37.66 -6.10 11.68
N PRO A 646 37.46 -7.42 11.81
CA PRO A 646 37.75 -8.15 13.04
C PRO A 646 39.24 -8.05 13.49
N GLY A 647 40.13 -7.69 12.58
CA GLY A 647 41.58 -7.40 12.87
C GLY A 647 41.82 -5.99 13.38
N GLY A 648 40.80 -5.10 13.38
CA GLY A 648 40.92 -3.70 13.76
C GLY A 648 41.38 -2.76 12.64
N ASP A 649 41.45 -3.23 11.39
CA ASP A 649 41.76 -2.38 10.24
C ASP A 649 40.54 -1.55 9.84
N LEU A 650 40.75 -0.28 9.50
CA LEU A 650 39.76 0.65 9.03
C LEU A 650 39.74 0.67 7.49
N VAL A 651 38.58 0.34 6.90
CA VAL A 651 38.39 0.30 5.44
C VAL A 651 37.23 1.21 5.06
N SER A 652 37.48 2.22 4.24
CA SER A 652 36.43 3.05 3.64
C SER A 652 35.78 2.30 2.48
N LEU A 653 34.48 2.10 2.53
CA LEU A 653 33.70 1.45 1.48
C LEU A 653 33.24 2.51 0.47
N LYS A 654 34.05 2.75 -0.55
CA LYS A 654 33.81 3.82 -1.53
C LYS A 654 32.77 3.44 -2.58
N VAL A 655 31.53 3.34 -2.15
CA VAL A 655 30.38 3.12 -3.03
C VAL A 655 29.78 4.48 -3.39
N ARG A 656 29.87 4.88 -4.65
CA ARG A 656 29.29 6.14 -5.16
C ARG A 656 27.82 5.96 -5.44
N SER A 657 26.99 6.38 -4.49
CA SER A 657 25.54 6.21 -4.51
C SER A 657 24.89 7.31 -3.65
N ILE A 658 23.58 7.26 -3.49
CA ILE A 658 22.81 8.18 -2.64
C ILE A 658 23.29 8.18 -1.18
N VAL A 659 23.83 7.09 -0.67
CA VAL A 659 24.42 7.00 0.68
C VAL A 659 25.44 8.13 0.91
N ALA A 660 26.25 8.43 -0.09
CA ALA A 660 27.31 9.40 -0.02
C ALA A 660 26.85 10.87 0.14
N ILE A 661 25.54 11.15 -0.06
CA ILE A 661 24.98 12.50 0.03
C ILE A 661 23.99 12.67 1.17
N LEU A 662 23.48 11.59 1.75
CA LEU A 662 22.41 11.61 2.77
C LEU A 662 22.72 12.49 3.99
N PRO A 663 23.95 12.61 4.52
CA PRO A 663 24.23 13.53 5.61
C PRO A 663 23.89 14.99 5.31
N ALA A 664 23.88 15.40 4.04
CA ALA A 664 23.50 16.75 3.63
C ALA A 664 22.00 17.05 3.75
N LEU A 665 21.14 16.02 3.88
CA LEU A 665 19.68 16.18 4.07
C LEU A 665 19.34 16.68 5.49
N ALA A 666 20.21 16.46 6.48
CA ALA A 666 20.01 16.91 7.84
C ALA A 666 20.29 18.42 7.94
N VAL A 667 19.29 19.22 7.58
CA VAL A 667 19.34 20.68 7.57
C VAL A 667 18.04 21.26 8.14
N SER A 668 18.16 22.30 8.99
CA SER A 668 17.02 23.01 9.55
C SER A 668 17.38 24.48 9.86
N VAL A 669 16.37 25.34 9.91
CA VAL A 669 16.51 26.74 10.33
C VAL A 669 15.78 26.91 11.65
N VAL A 670 16.53 27.23 12.70
CA VAL A 670 15.99 27.49 14.04
C VAL A 670 15.88 28.98 14.32
N GLY A 671 14.82 29.34 15.04
CA GLY A 671 14.55 30.73 15.43
C GLY A 671 15.32 31.15 16.69
N GLU A 672 15.13 32.41 17.07
CA GLU A 672 15.84 33.07 18.18
C GLU A 672 15.56 32.44 19.55
N GLU A 673 14.37 31.88 19.77
CA GLU A 673 14.01 31.22 21.01
C GLU A 673 14.92 30.02 21.26
N THR A 674 15.06 29.13 20.28
CA THR A 674 15.93 27.97 20.33
C THR A 674 17.41 28.35 20.37
N LEU A 675 17.79 29.38 19.63
CA LEU A 675 19.14 29.96 19.70
C LEU A 675 19.44 30.46 21.13
N SER A 676 18.49 31.14 21.76
CA SER A 676 18.62 31.65 23.14
C SER A 676 18.73 30.51 24.14
N LEU A 677 17.95 29.43 23.99
CA LEU A 677 18.03 28.21 24.79
C LEU A 677 19.40 27.53 24.62
N ALA A 678 19.88 27.40 23.39
CA ALA A 678 21.19 26.85 23.07
C ALA A 678 22.33 27.65 23.73
N LEU A 679 22.21 28.97 23.77
CA LEU A 679 23.19 29.86 24.42
C LEU A 679 23.15 29.78 25.96
N VAL A 680 22.00 29.57 26.58
CA VAL A 680 21.83 29.42 28.03
C VAL A 680 22.43 28.12 28.56
N VAL A 681 22.31 27.03 27.83
CA VAL A 681 22.94 25.74 28.13
C VAL A 681 24.41 25.69 27.68
N GLY A 682 24.86 26.75 27.10
CA GLY A 682 26.00 27.02 26.21
C GLY A 682 27.40 26.72 26.70
N LYS A 683 27.67 26.17 27.90
CA LYS A 683 29.07 25.78 28.21
C LYS A 683 29.48 24.49 27.51
N ARG A 684 28.63 23.51 27.38
CA ARG A 684 28.86 22.31 26.58
C ARG A 684 28.83 22.62 25.09
N PHE A 685 27.83 23.39 24.67
CA PHE A 685 27.67 23.83 23.28
C PHE A 685 28.81 24.74 22.81
N ALA A 686 29.24 25.68 23.65
CA ALA A 686 30.38 26.56 23.34
C ALA A 686 31.68 25.75 23.15
N THR A 687 31.82 24.61 23.83
CA THR A 687 32.97 23.74 23.62
C THR A 687 32.90 23.01 22.27
N LEU A 688 31.71 22.55 21.87
CA LEU A 688 31.49 21.92 20.56
C LEU A 688 31.64 22.93 19.41
N LEU A 689 31.07 24.12 19.56
CA LEU A 689 31.21 25.22 18.57
C LEU A 689 32.62 25.77 18.51
N ALA A 690 33.37 25.75 19.62
CA ALA A 690 34.77 26.22 19.68
C ALA A 690 35.74 25.31 18.91
N GLN A 691 35.45 24.03 18.82
CA GLN A 691 36.24 23.08 18.03
C GLN A 691 36.15 23.34 16.53
N GLU A 692 35.08 23.96 16.05
CA GLU A 692 34.90 24.33 14.65
C GLU A 692 35.27 25.80 14.32
N ASN A 693 35.95 26.54 15.20
CA ASN A 693 36.17 27.98 15.06
C ASN A 693 34.89 28.85 14.91
N LEU A 694 33.74 28.34 15.28
CA LEU A 694 32.45 29.03 15.22
C LEU A 694 31.94 29.44 16.62
N ALA A 695 32.84 29.79 17.51
CA ALA A 695 32.56 29.97 18.94
C ALA A 695 31.82 31.25 19.34
N SER A 696 31.59 32.16 18.43
CA SER A 696 30.91 33.42 18.74
C SER A 696 29.77 33.72 17.76
N PRO A 697 28.69 34.43 18.20
CA PRO A 697 27.67 34.89 17.30
C PRO A 697 28.18 35.70 16.11
N GLY A 698 29.29 36.44 16.28
CA GLY A 698 29.96 37.15 15.19
C GLY A 698 30.55 36.21 14.14
N GLN A 699 31.23 35.15 14.54
CA GLN A 699 31.77 34.15 13.61
C GLN A 699 30.68 33.39 12.88
N LEU A 700 29.54 33.08 13.54
CA LEU A 700 28.35 32.47 12.91
C LEU A 700 27.71 33.44 11.89
N ALA A 701 27.67 34.72 12.19
CA ALA A 701 27.17 35.75 11.26
C ALA A 701 28.12 35.91 10.06
N ASP A 702 29.42 35.93 10.30
CA ASP A 702 30.45 36.04 9.24
C ASP A 702 30.45 34.82 8.31
N SER A 703 30.12 33.64 8.81
CA SER A 703 29.93 32.42 8.00
C SER A 703 28.64 32.37 7.22
N GLY A 704 27.66 33.29 7.48
CA GLY A 704 26.33 33.30 6.90
C GLY A 704 25.38 32.28 7.50
N LEU A 705 25.78 31.54 8.52
CA LEU A 705 24.91 30.57 9.22
C LEU A 705 23.92 31.27 10.18
N LEU A 706 24.27 32.40 10.72
CA LEU A 706 23.40 33.25 11.54
C LEU A 706 22.99 34.48 10.73
N THR A 707 21.72 34.70 10.57
CA THR A 707 21.13 35.83 9.82
C THR A 707 20.05 36.54 10.64
N GLY A 708 19.73 37.77 10.27
CA GLY A 708 18.67 38.59 10.91
C GLY A 708 19.22 39.54 11.98
N GLU A 709 18.38 40.53 12.32
CA GLU A 709 18.63 41.51 13.38
C GLU A 709 18.36 40.92 14.76
N PRO A 710 18.98 41.41 15.83
CA PRO A 710 18.67 41.01 17.19
C PRO A 710 17.14 41.07 17.48
N GLY A 711 16.56 40.02 17.97
CA GLY A 711 15.11 39.87 18.14
C GLY A 711 14.41 39.08 17.00
N HIS A 712 15.13 38.83 15.89
CA HIS A 712 14.66 38.03 14.74
C HIS A 712 15.77 37.20 14.11
N GLN A 713 16.72 36.75 14.91
CA GLN A 713 17.85 35.95 14.43
C GLN A 713 17.40 34.54 14.02
N ARG A 714 18.03 34.02 12.97
CA ARG A 714 17.86 32.64 12.48
C ARG A 714 19.21 31.97 12.34
N LEU A 715 19.31 30.74 12.81
CA LEU A 715 20.51 29.93 12.68
C LEU A 715 20.22 28.74 11.77
N LEU A 716 21.07 28.55 10.75
CA LEU A 716 21.07 27.36 9.92
C LEU A 716 21.87 26.25 10.63
N LEU A 717 21.20 25.16 10.92
CA LEU A 717 21.82 23.90 11.37
C LEU A 717 21.98 22.97 10.18
N SER A 718 23.17 22.38 9.99
CA SER A 718 23.44 21.42 8.93
C SER A 718 24.59 20.49 9.34
N LEU A 719 24.48 19.18 9.01
CA LEU A 719 25.59 18.23 9.18
C LEU A 719 26.71 18.51 8.18
N ALA A 720 26.38 18.84 6.94
CA ALA A 720 27.37 19.23 5.94
C ALA A 720 27.64 20.73 6.03
N GLY A 721 28.89 21.12 6.33
CA GLY A 721 29.30 22.52 6.28
C GLY A 721 29.23 23.09 4.84
N PRO A 722 29.24 24.44 4.67
CA PRO A 722 29.07 25.07 3.35
C PRO A 722 30.07 24.59 2.29
N ASP A 723 31.29 24.35 2.65
CA ASP A 723 32.35 23.92 1.72
C ASP A 723 32.16 22.46 1.29
N ARG A 724 31.83 21.56 2.23
CA ARG A 724 31.48 20.18 1.91
C ARG A 724 30.22 20.10 1.04
N LEU A 725 29.21 20.91 1.34
CA LEU A 725 27.99 20.96 0.53
C LEU A 725 28.28 21.40 -0.91
N ARG A 726 29.12 22.45 -1.10
CA ARG A 726 29.52 22.90 -2.45
C ARG A 726 30.26 21.78 -3.21
N ARG A 727 31.20 21.11 -2.55
CA ARG A 727 31.92 19.99 -3.17
C ARG A 727 31.02 18.83 -3.52
N LEU A 728 30.14 18.43 -2.61
CA LEU A 728 29.18 17.37 -2.81
C LEU A 728 28.25 17.67 -4.00
N LEU A 729 27.68 18.87 -4.05
CA LEU A 729 26.85 19.31 -5.18
C LEU A 729 27.65 19.40 -6.49
N SER A 730 28.93 19.78 -6.45
CA SER A 730 29.81 19.78 -7.63
C SER A 730 30.01 18.38 -8.19
N VAL A 731 30.17 17.38 -7.32
CA VAL A 731 30.27 15.97 -7.76
C VAL A 731 28.93 15.46 -8.28
N LEU A 732 27.83 15.69 -7.53
CA LEU A 732 26.50 15.22 -7.85
C LEU A 732 25.97 15.76 -9.20
N LEU A 733 26.31 17.01 -9.55
CA LEU A 733 25.88 17.67 -10.77
C LEU A 733 26.86 17.48 -11.95
N SER A 734 27.85 16.64 -11.78
CA SER A 734 28.85 16.35 -12.83
C SER A 734 28.45 15.14 -13.64
N GLU A 735 28.08 15.33 -14.91
CA GLU A 735 27.81 14.25 -15.88
C GLU A 735 28.99 13.27 -16.07
N ALA A 736 30.20 13.60 -15.60
CA ALA A 736 31.35 12.71 -15.67
C ALA A 736 31.43 11.75 -14.48
N GLU A 737 30.68 12.04 -13.40
CA GLU A 737 30.70 11.29 -12.14
C GLU A 737 29.43 10.43 -11.94
N PHE A 738 28.27 10.94 -12.45
CA PHE A 738 26.95 10.31 -12.35
C PHE A 738 26.18 10.36 -13.67
#